data_f46d1a0680ae86c5629146971229efb6
#
_entry.id   f46d1a0680ae86c5629146971229efb6
#
_cell.length_a   1.000
_cell.length_b   1.000
_cell.length_c   1.000
_cell.angle_alpha   90.00
_cell.angle_beta   90.00
_cell.angle_gamma   90.00
#
_symmetry.space_group_name_H-M   'P 1'
#
loop_
_entity.id
_entity.type
_entity.pdbx_description
1 polymer ?
#
loop_
_entity_poly.entity_id
_entity_poly.type
_entity_poly.pdbx_seq_one_letter_code
_entity_poly.pdbx_strand_id
1 'polypeptide(L)'
;MSKIRIIGLFLMLMLLLPLHAQEIIRGHVVDEATGEGIGFASVQYKGLNLVAITDPQGYFTIRLLKGKRLTVSVLGYKTRTVDVDGDSEKLFVSLRQDAKALKEVTVNKKRTRYSRKNNPAVELMKRVVANKKRTNLALRDYYQYTKYQKLTLALNDVDPEMLENPRFSKMPWLLEQVEVSQLTNKLILPLSVDETVTQKVYRRSPHDEKSIVKGMRSSGINDFFQTGEILNTMTKDIFTDINIYDDQVRILQHPFLSPIADGAISFYRYYIEDTLLVERDSCIHLHFLPNNQQDFGFRGDLYVLKDSSCQVKRCELILPNQTDVNFVENMKLVQEFTQLPTGEWVLSVDDMIVEMVLFDFFQKGVAIKTTRLSDYAFDEIPKQLFRGKAKSAIDPDAEMQDDTFWQQHRKVQLTKSEESMGDFLNGMQSMGGFKYVLTALKLLAENYIETGQKSKVDIGPVTSMLSNNFIDGLRTRFGGQTTANLSRHLFWKGYIARGWKSKNTYYSGEMTWSLNRKKYTPDEFPKRNISILSTYDVMSPSDKFLSSDKDNVFSSWKWAKVDKMMFYKRQKLTFEREEPWGLRTMFSAKTEENESAGNMQYFKFRTTELRAEIEYSPGALYVNSKMRRHKVNREAPIITLSHTYGIEGLLGGDYTYHYTEASVFKRFWFGSWGRIDLYTRAGVQWNQVPFPLLCMPASNLSYFSHKHMFNLINNMEFMNDRFVSVDFNWDMQGKIFNRIPLIRRLHWREYIGAKMLWGALSDKNNPYLQQNSDSKVLIAFPEQTRLMNPDIPYWEISLGIRSIFRFFQVEYVRRMNYNDNRIGPKNSVRLGFTLMF
;
A
#
# COMPACT_ATOMS: atom_id res chain seq x y z
N MET A 1 -4.82 11.38 38.60
CA MET A 1 -5.58 12.52 38.03
C MET A 1 -4.70 13.62 37.40
N SER A 2 -3.39 13.70 37.63
CA SER A 2 -2.52 14.76 37.04
C SER A 2 -2.07 14.48 35.60
N LYS A 3 -1.90 13.22 35.19
CA LYS A 3 -1.40 12.83 33.86
C LYS A 3 -2.43 13.03 32.72
N ILE A 4 -3.72 12.91 33.01
CA ILE A 4 -4.79 13.17 32.02
C ILE A 4 -4.91 14.67 31.74
N ARG A 5 -4.61 15.53 32.68
CA ARG A 5 -4.59 16.98 32.49
C ARG A 5 -3.43 17.46 31.62
N ILE A 6 -2.29 16.76 31.64
CA ILE A 6 -1.13 17.08 30.78
C ILE A 6 -1.39 16.68 29.35
N ILE A 7 -2.04 15.55 29.08
CA ILE A 7 -2.44 15.12 27.73
C ILE A 7 -3.53 16.05 27.18
N GLY A 8 -4.49 16.45 28.01
CA GLY A 8 -5.52 17.44 27.66
C GLY A 8 -4.94 18.82 27.35
N LEU A 9 -3.93 19.25 28.12
CA LEU A 9 -3.23 20.51 27.91
C LEU A 9 -2.36 20.48 26.63
N PHE A 10 -1.77 19.34 26.30
CA PHE A 10 -0.99 19.15 25.06
C PHE A 10 -1.88 19.10 23.80
N LEU A 11 -3.07 18.49 23.90
CA LEU A 11 -4.08 18.54 22.84
C LEU A 11 -4.69 19.95 22.68
N MET A 12 -4.89 20.67 23.78
CA MET A 12 -5.40 22.04 23.75
C MET A 12 -4.35 23.06 23.25
N LEU A 13 -3.06 22.79 23.48
CA LEU A 13 -1.96 23.61 22.93
C LEU A 13 -1.78 23.40 21.42
N MET A 14 -2.15 22.25 20.87
CA MET A 14 -2.18 22.02 19.43
C MET A 14 -3.35 22.70 18.69
N LEU A 15 -4.40 23.07 19.43
CA LEU A 15 -5.57 23.80 18.90
C LEU A 15 -5.42 25.33 18.90
N LEU A 16 -4.32 25.85 19.48
CA LEU A 16 -4.03 27.30 19.56
C LEU A 16 -3.00 27.78 18.53
N LEU A 17 -2.87 27.08 17.39
CA LEU A 17 -2.14 27.68 16.28
C LEU A 17 -3.02 28.77 15.64
N PRO A 18 -2.58 30.03 15.60
CA PRO A 18 -3.35 31.09 15.01
C PRO A 18 -3.50 30.84 13.50
N LEU A 19 -4.73 30.71 13.02
CA LEU A 19 -5.08 30.83 11.61
C LEU A 19 -4.77 32.28 11.20
N HIS A 20 -3.57 32.51 10.74
CA HIS A 20 -3.25 33.76 10.06
C HIS A 20 -3.85 33.69 8.66
N ALA A 21 -4.81 34.55 8.37
CA ALA A 21 -5.30 34.78 7.03
C ALA A 21 -4.10 35.23 6.17
N GLN A 22 -3.72 34.41 5.19
CA GLN A 22 -2.67 34.77 4.26
C GLN A 22 -3.16 35.94 3.40
N GLU A 23 -2.42 37.05 3.39
CA GLU A 23 -2.64 38.12 2.41
C GLU A 23 -2.25 37.60 1.03
N ILE A 24 -3.22 37.42 0.16
CA ILE A 24 -3.06 36.95 -1.22
C ILE A 24 -3.41 38.09 -2.18
N ILE A 25 -2.66 38.20 -3.28
CA ILE A 25 -3.03 39.02 -4.42
C ILE A 25 -3.82 38.14 -5.39
N ARG A 26 -4.96 38.63 -5.75
CA ARG A 26 -5.71 38.14 -6.89
C ARG A 26 -5.49 39.08 -8.06
N GLY A 27 -5.01 38.54 -9.17
CA GLY A 27 -4.76 39.40 -10.34
C GLY A 27 -5.44 38.83 -11.57
N HIS A 28 -5.53 39.71 -12.58
CA HIS A 28 -6.06 39.39 -13.88
C HIS A 28 -5.08 39.90 -14.94
N VAL A 29 -4.59 38.97 -15.76
CA VAL A 29 -3.69 39.29 -16.90
C VAL A 29 -4.54 39.34 -18.16
N VAL A 30 -4.49 40.44 -18.89
CA VAL A 30 -5.30 40.66 -20.08
C VAL A 30 -4.44 41.13 -21.25
N ASP A 31 -4.94 40.94 -22.46
CA ASP A 31 -4.39 41.53 -23.68
C ASP A 31 -4.69 43.05 -23.70
N GLU A 32 -3.69 43.86 -23.94
CA GLU A 32 -3.79 45.30 -23.96
C GLU A 32 -4.71 45.83 -25.06
N ALA A 33 -4.82 45.11 -26.19
CA ALA A 33 -5.59 45.54 -27.35
C ALA A 33 -7.05 45.06 -27.32
N THR A 34 -7.28 43.84 -26.81
CA THR A 34 -8.61 43.20 -26.82
C THR A 34 -9.31 43.23 -25.47
N GLY A 35 -8.57 43.41 -24.37
CA GLY A 35 -9.08 43.31 -22.99
C GLY A 35 -9.43 41.91 -22.55
N GLU A 36 -9.19 40.88 -23.39
CA GLU A 36 -9.47 39.50 -23.07
C GLU A 36 -8.42 38.93 -22.11
N GLY A 37 -8.84 38.02 -21.23
CA GLY A 37 -7.95 37.38 -20.28
C GLY A 37 -6.93 36.46 -20.96
N ILE A 38 -5.66 36.55 -20.56
CA ILE A 38 -4.56 35.74 -21.09
C ILE A 38 -4.35 34.56 -20.15
N GLY A 39 -4.73 33.37 -20.63
CA GLY A 39 -4.49 32.13 -19.92
C GLY A 39 -3.04 31.66 -20.00
N PHE A 40 -2.62 30.91 -18.97
CA PHE A 40 -1.31 30.28 -18.88
C PHE A 40 -0.10 31.25 -18.87
N ALA A 41 -0.32 32.49 -18.51
CA ALA A 41 0.75 33.46 -18.29
C ALA A 41 1.47 33.16 -16.97
N SER A 42 2.80 33.14 -17.01
CA SER A 42 3.65 33.00 -15.83
C SER A 42 3.75 34.32 -15.09
N VAL A 43 3.40 34.34 -13.81
CA VAL A 43 3.47 35.48 -12.90
C VAL A 43 4.50 35.16 -11.81
N GLN A 44 5.65 35.81 -11.82
CA GLN A 44 6.79 35.48 -10.97
C GLN A 44 7.33 36.71 -10.23
N TYR A 45 7.68 36.57 -8.95
CA TYR A 45 8.43 37.62 -8.26
C TYR A 45 9.87 37.69 -8.76
N LYS A 46 10.31 38.89 -9.12
CA LYS A 46 11.67 39.10 -9.62
C LYS A 46 12.70 38.77 -8.55
N GLY A 47 13.55 37.77 -8.84
CA GLY A 47 14.61 37.32 -7.94
C GLY A 47 14.16 36.31 -6.85
N LEU A 48 12.92 35.83 -6.92
CA LEU A 48 12.39 34.79 -6.07
C LEU A 48 11.79 33.70 -6.96
N ASN A 49 11.82 32.45 -6.50
CA ASN A 49 11.25 31.33 -7.21
C ASN A 49 9.73 31.11 -6.90
N LEU A 50 8.99 32.20 -6.64
CA LEU A 50 7.56 32.18 -6.40
C LEU A 50 6.85 32.53 -7.72
N VAL A 51 6.16 31.52 -8.28
CA VAL A 51 5.47 31.61 -9.58
C VAL A 51 4.02 31.22 -9.43
N ALA A 52 3.10 31.97 -10.04
CA ALA A 52 1.73 31.58 -10.30
C ALA A 52 1.50 31.53 -11.82
N ILE A 53 0.55 30.73 -12.26
CA ILE A 53 0.13 30.67 -13.65
C ILE A 53 -1.32 31.10 -13.74
N THR A 54 -1.67 31.93 -14.72
CA THR A 54 -3.06 32.36 -14.94
C THR A 54 -3.93 31.18 -15.38
N ASP A 55 -5.17 31.15 -14.91
CA ASP A 55 -6.19 30.25 -15.43
C ASP A 55 -6.55 30.58 -16.91
N PRO A 56 -7.37 29.77 -17.61
CA PRO A 56 -7.75 30.04 -18.99
C PRO A 56 -8.43 31.39 -19.21
N GLN A 57 -8.97 32.01 -18.17
CA GLN A 57 -9.62 33.31 -18.17
C GLN A 57 -8.68 34.46 -17.79
N GLY A 58 -7.39 34.14 -17.53
CA GLY A 58 -6.37 35.16 -17.21
C GLY A 58 -6.27 35.53 -15.72
N TYR A 59 -7.01 34.87 -14.82
CA TYR A 59 -6.92 35.12 -13.39
C TYR A 59 -5.80 34.32 -12.73
N PHE A 60 -5.12 34.94 -11.76
CA PHE A 60 -4.11 34.27 -10.94
C PHE A 60 -4.30 34.67 -9.47
N THR A 61 -3.77 33.82 -8.63
CA THR A 61 -3.65 34.07 -7.20
C THR A 61 -2.21 33.80 -6.80
N ILE A 62 -1.56 34.80 -6.22
CA ILE A 62 -0.21 34.69 -5.72
C ILE A 62 -0.15 35.36 -4.34
N ARG A 63 0.74 34.91 -3.51
CA ARG A 63 0.93 35.51 -2.20
C ARG A 63 1.45 36.93 -2.30
N LEU A 64 0.93 37.83 -1.44
CA LEU A 64 1.39 39.22 -1.34
C LEU A 64 2.78 39.26 -0.67
N LEU A 65 3.77 39.72 -1.40
CA LEU A 65 5.08 40.10 -0.86
C LEU A 65 5.29 41.61 -1.08
N LYS A 66 5.04 42.41 -0.02
CA LYS A 66 5.13 43.87 -0.07
C LYS A 66 6.52 44.37 -0.51
N GLY A 67 6.55 45.33 -1.42
CA GLY A 67 7.80 45.92 -1.92
C GLY A 67 8.59 45.06 -2.91
N LYS A 68 8.02 44.00 -3.43
CA LYS A 68 8.62 43.11 -4.46
C LYS A 68 7.97 43.38 -5.83
N ARG A 69 8.68 43.00 -6.90
CA ARG A 69 8.24 43.17 -8.29
C ARG A 69 7.75 41.88 -8.87
N LEU A 70 6.55 41.84 -9.43
CA LEU A 70 6.02 40.74 -10.21
C LEU A 70 6.39 40.91 -11.69
N THR A 71 6.95 39.87 -12.27
CA THR A 71 7.20 39.77 -13.70
C THR A 71 6.18 38.82 -14.31
N VAL A 72 5.42 39.32 -15.29
CA VAL A 72 4.42 38.54 -16.01
C VAL A 72 4.90 38.31 -17.44
N SER A 73 4.91 37.05 -17.84
CA SER A 73 5.38 36.61 -19.17
C SER A 73 4.53 35.48 -19.72
N VAL A 74 4.30 35.52 -21.03
CA VAL A 74 3.62 34.47 -21.79
C VAL A 74 4.14 34.49 -23.23
N LEU A 75 4.14 33.33 -23.88
CA LEU A 75 4.60 33.22 -25.26
C LEU A 75 3.72 34.08 -26.18
N GLY A 76 4.34 34.91 -27.03
CA GLY A 76 3.61 35.79 -27.93
C GLY A 76 3.36 37.20 -27.39
N TYR A 77 3.73 37.49 -26.15
CA TYR A 77 3.55 38.77 -25.50
C TYR A 77 4.87 39.33 -24.94
N LYS A 78 4.99 40.66 -24.86
CA LYS A 78 6.12 41.31 -24.20
C LYS A 78 6.02 41.14 -22.69
N THR A 79 7.10 40.63 -22.08
CA THR A 79 7.21 40.50 -20.63
C THR A 79 7.02 41.86 -19.94
N ARG A 80 6.18 41.94 -18.91
CA ARG A 80 5.92 43.13 -18.12
C ARG A 80 6.24 42.90 -16.65
N THR A 81 6.89 43.90 -16.03
CA THR A 81 7.17 43.87 -14.59
C THR A 81 6.32 44.94 -13.90
N VAL A 82 5.68 44.58 -12.79
CA VAL A 82 4.74 45.44 -12.04
C VAL A 82 5.21 45.45 -10.58
N ASP A 83 5.23 46.66 -9.99
CA ASP A 83 5.50 46.82 -8.56
C ASP A 83 4.27 46.40 -7.75
N VAL A 84 4.47 45.74 -6.62
CA VAL A 84 3.43 45.27 -5.72
C VAL A 84 3.43 46.19 -4.50
N ASP A 85 2.53 47.21 -4.51
CA ASP A 85 2.30 48.07 -3.37
C ASP A 85 1.22 47.53 -2.46
N GLY A 86 1.39 47.69 -1.15
CA GLY A 86 0.72 46.96 -0.07
C GLY A 86 -0.81 47.09 0.07
N ASP A 87 -1.53 47.83 -0.79
CA ASP A 87 -2.96 48.05 -0.65
C ASP A 87 -3.85 47.43 -1.75
N SER A 88 -3.27 46.65 -2.66
CA SER A 88 -4.03 46.15 -3.81
C SER A 88 -4.37 44.68 -3.65
N GLU A 89 -5.58 44.37 -3.12
CA GLU A 89 -6.14 43.03 -3.17
C GLU A 89 -6.39 42.51 -4.61
N LYS A 90 -6.40 43.40 -5.61
CA LYS A 90 -6.63 43.08 -7.02
C LYS A 90 -5.57 43.74 -7.89
N LEU A 91 -4.77 42.93 -8.57
CA LEU A 91 -3.76 43.39 -9.53
C LEU A 91 -4.22 43.16 -10.96
N PHE A 92 -4.23 44.25 -11.76
CA PHE A 92 -4.60 44.15 -13.16
C PHE A 92 -3.35 44.37 -14.04
N VAL A 93 -2.98 43.40 -14.87
CA VAL A 93 -1.80 43.42 -15.72
C VAL A 93 -2.18 43.25 -17.18
N SER A 94 -2.01 44.33 -17.98
CA SER A 94 -2.19 44.25 -19.43
C SER A 94 -0.85 43.91 -20.09
N LEU A 95 -0.84 42.93 -20.99
CA LEU A 95 0.31 42.57 -21.81
C LEU A 95 0.09 42.96 -23.26
N ARG A 96 1.13 43.46 -23.87
CA ARG A 96 1.16 43.84 -25.28
C ARG A 96 1.68 42.69 -26.13
N GLN A 97 0.98 42.37 -27.22
CA GLN A 97 1.43 41.34 -28.15
C GLN A 97 2.80 41.73 -28.77
N ASP A 98 3.68 40.71 -28.85
CA ASP A 98 4.93 40.89 -29.57
C ASP A 98 4.71 40.63 -31.06
N ALA A 99 4.72 41.66 -31.88
CA ALA A 99 4.43 41.62 -33.31
C ALA A 99 5.30 40.68 -34.17
N LYS A 100 6.30 40.01 -33.54
CA LYS A 100 7.16 38.99 -34.17
C LYS A 100 6.67 37.55 -33.98
N ALA A 101 5.63 37.33 -33.16
CA ALA A 101 5.05 35.98 -32.97
C ALA A 101 3.90 35.73 -33.96
N LEU A 102 4.00 34.65 -34.68
CA LEU A 102 3.11 34.14 -35.72
C LEU A 102 1.60 34.25 -35.36
N LYS A 103 0.81 34.72 -36.33
CA LYS A 103 -0.67 34.76 -36.31
C LYS A 103 -1.20 33.34 -36.09
N GLU A 104 -1.82 33.10 -34.97
CA GLU A 104 -2.67 31.97 -34.72
C GLU A 104 -4.13 32.37 -34.71
N VAL A 105 -4.94 31.72 -35.52
CA VAL A 105 -6.39 32.02 -35.63
C VAL A 105 -7.13 31.13 -34.62
N THR A 106 -7.57 31.72 -33.53
CA THR A 106 -8.43 31.05 -32.55
C THR A 106 -9.89 31.10 -32.99
N VAL A 107 -10.46 30.00 -33.36
CA VAL A 107 -11.92 29.87 -33.65
C VAL A 107 -12.61 29.36 -32.36
N ASN A 108 -13.29 30.24 -31.66
CA ASN A 108 -14.16 29.90 -30.53
C ASN A 108 -15.39 29.11 -31.03
N LYS A 109 -15.36 27.78 -30.95
CA LYS A 109 -16.55 26.95 -31.17
C LYS A 109 -17.44 26.94 -29.92
N LYS A 110 -18.67 27.38 -30.02
CA LYS A 110 -19.72 27.14 -29.02
C LYS A 110 -19.78 25.61 -28.75
N ARG A 111 -19.67 25.21 -27.49
CA ARG A 111 -19.73 23.78 -27.08
C ARG A 111 -21.11 23.21 -27.44
N THR A 112 -21.19 22.50 -28.56
CA THR A 112 -22.37 21.72 -28.94
C THR A 112 -22.50 20.49 -28.03
N ARG A 113 -23.72 20.03 -27.80
CA ARG A 113 -23.98 18.81 -27.02
C ARG A 113 -23.21 17.64 -27.63
N TYR A 114 -22.37 16.96 -26.82
CA TYR A 114 -21.55 15.86 -27.27
C TYR A 114 -22.43 14.75 -27.91
N SER A 115 -22.09 14.34 -29.11
CA SER A 115 -22.68 13.19 -29.80
C SER A 115 -21.57 12.26 -30.25
N ARG A 116 -21.79 10.95 -30.18
CA ARG A 116 -20.87 9.95 -30.75
C ARG A 116 -21.14 9.69 -32.23
N LYS A 117 -22.36 9.98 -32.72
CA LYS A 117 -22.70 9.83 -34.12
C LYS A 117 -22.05 10.95 -34.92
N ASN A 118 -21.43 10.58 -36.05
CA ASN A 118 -20.75 11.51 -36.94
C ASN A 118 -19.74 12.45 -36.25
N ASN A 119 -19.04 11.94 -35.27
CA ASN A 119 -18.03 12.69 -34.50
C ASN A 119 -16.63 12.34 -35.03
N PRO A 120 -15.91 13.29 -35.66
CA PRO A 120 -14.57 13.05 -36.20
C PRO A 120 -13.57 12.54 -35.18
N ALA A 121 -13.66 13.00 -33.91
CA ALA A 121 -12.82 12.51 -32.83
C ALA A 121 -13.07 11.03 -32.55
N VAL A 122 -14.32 10.58 -32.56
CA VAL A 122 -14.68 9.18 -32.36
C VAL A 122 -14.20 8.32 -33.51
N GLU A 123 -14.31 8.79 -34.77
CA GLU A 123 -13.82 8.06 -35.93
C GLU A 123 -12.28 7.94 -35.91
N LEU A 124 -11.57 8.99 -35.50
CA LEU A 124 -10.13 8.92 -35.29
C LEU A 124 -9.78 7.89 -34.23
N MET A 125 -10.47 7.93 -33.06
CA MET A 125 -10.22 7.00 -31.98
C MET A 125 -10.53 5.55 -32.35
N LYS A 126 -11.52 5.26 -33.20
CA LYS A 126 -11.72 3.90 -33.73
C LYS A 126 -10.50 3.40 -34.48
N ARG A 127 -9.86 4.27 -35.29
CA ARG A 127 -8.64 3.93 -36.00
C ARG A 127 -7.44 3.72 -35.06
N VAL A 128 -7.30 4.59 -34.04
CA VAL A 128 -6.26 4.45 -33.02
C VAL A 128 -6.39 3.11 -32.31
N VAL A 129 -7.59 2.76 -31.83
CA VAL A 129 -7.87 1.48 -31.14
C VAL A 129 -7.62 0.28 -32.07
N ALA A 130 -8.04 0.36 -33.33
CA ALA A 130 -7.79 -0.72 -34.30
C ALA A 130 -6.29 -0.94 -34.59
N ASN A 131 -5.52 0.16 -34.59
CA ASN A 131 -4.08 0.13 -34.91
C ASN A 131 -3.19 -0.14 -33.67
N LYS A 132 -3.72 -0.07 -32.46
CA LYS A 132 -2.92 -0.20 -31.22
C LYS A 132 -2.07 -1.47 -31.16
N LYS A 133 -2.50 -2.56 -31.81
CA LYS A 133 -1.76 -3.81 -31.88
C LYS A 133 -0.40 -3.69 -32.56
N ARG A 134 -0.21 -2.71 -33.46
CA ARG A 134 1.06 -2.51 -34.18
C ARG A 134 2.19 -2.05 -33.25
N THR A 135 1.86 -1.39 -32.13
CA THR A 135 2.83 -0.88 -31.14
C THR A 135 3.03 -1.86 -29.97
N ASN A 136 2.26 -2.95 -29.93
CA ASN A 136 2.37 -3.92 -28.86
C ASN A 136 3.65 -4.75 -29.00
N LEU A 137 4.66 -4.43 -28.20
CA LEU A 137 5.94 -5.15 -28.18
C LEU A 137 5.77 -6.63 -27.82
N ALA A 138 4.73 -7.01 -27.08
CA ALA A 138 4.46 -8.40 -26.71
C ALA A 138 4.14 -9.30 -27.92
N LEU A 139 3.87 -8.73 -29.10
CA LEU A 139 3.70 -9.47 -30.36
C LEU A 139 5.03 -9.81 -31.06
N ARG A 140 6.14 -9.22 -30.63
CA ARG A 140 7.47 -9.55 -31.11
C ARG A 140 7.96 -10.87 -30.50
N ASP A 141 8.81 -11.59 -31.20
CA ASP A 141 9.37 -12.84 -30.70
C ASP A 141 10.34 -12.59 -29.55
N TYR A 142 11.14 -11.53 -29.67
CA TYR A 142 12.05 -11.06 -28.62
C TYR A 142 12.00 -9.53 -28.57
N TYR A 143 12.19 -8.98 -27.36
CA TYR A 143 12.61 -7.60 -27.18
C TYR A 143 13.39 -7.44 -25.87
N GLN A 144 14.28 -6.47 -25.85
CA GLN A 144 14.93 -5.99 -24.64
C GLN A 144 15.06 -4.48 -24.67
N TYR A 145 15.16 -3.89 -23.49
CA TYR A 145 15.47 -2.48 -23.34
C TYR A 145 16.09 -2.18 -21.97
N THR A 146 16.77 -1.03 -21.87
CA THR A 146 17.26 -0.47 -20.61
C THR A 146 16.30 0.57 -20.11
N LYS A 147 15.88 0.45 -18.84
CA LYS A 147 15.03 1.41 -18.13
C LYS A 147 15.86 2.10 -17.05
N TYR A 148 16.09 3.39 -17.20
CA TYR A 148 16.55 4.27 -16.12
C TYR A 148 15.33 4.90 -15.45
N GLN A 149 15.26 4.85 -14.13
CA GLN A 149 14.19 5.43 -13.34
C GLN A 149 14.77 6.21 -12.18
N LYS A 150 14.33 7.48 -12.02
CA LYS A 150 14.59 8.33 -10.87
C LYS A 150 13.27 8.58 -10.16
N LEU A 151 13.24 8.36 -8.85
CA LEU A 151 12.11 8.61 -7.97
C LEU A 151 12.51 9.61 -6.90
N THR A 152 11.89 10.78 -6.90
CA THR A 152 12.10 11.82 -5.89
C THR A 152 10.86 11.90 -5.01
N LEU A 153 11.04 11.79 -3.70
CA LEU A 153 10.00 12.05 -2.70
C LEU A 153 10.31 13.39 -2.04
N ALA A 154 9.32 14.27 -2.00
CA ALA A 154 9.47 15.62 -1.47
C ALA A 154 8.25 16.05 -0.64
N LEU A 155 8.43 17.01 0.26
CA LEU A 155 7.32 17.81 0.75
C LEU A 155 6.87 18.74 -0.35
N ASN A 156 5.57 18.92 -0.51
CA ASN A 156 4.96 19.71 -1.57
C ASN A 156 4.32 20.97 -1.01
N ASP A 157 4.27 22.03 -1.83
CA ASP A 157 3.60 23.27 -1.49
C ASP A 157 4.18 23.89 -0.18
N VAL A 158 5.52 23.92 -0.12
CA VAL A 158 6.26 24.47 1.03
C VAL A 158 5.97 25.97 1.12
N ASP A 159 5.50 26.40 2.30
CA ASP A 159 5.15 27.79 2.52
C ASP A 159 6.42 28.67 2.59
N PRO A 160 6.59 29.68 1.74
CA PRO A 160 7.71 30.59 1.80
C PRO A 160 7.86 31.32 3.15
N GLU A 161 6.76 31.62 3.87
CA GLU A 161 6.81 32.23 5.21
C GLU A 161 7.42 31.32 6.23
N MET A 162 7.20 29.99 6.10
CA MET A 162 7.86 29.04 6.96
C MET A 162 9.39 29.16 6.82
N LEU A 163 9.89 29.43 5.61
CA LEU A 163 11.32 29.58 5.33
C LEU A 163 11.90 30.92 5.85
N GLU A 164 11.08 31.96 5.94
CA GLU A 164 11.46 33.27 6.50
C GLU A 164 11.49 33.28 8.03
N ASN A 165 11.03 32.25 8.69
CA ASN A 165 11.04 32.12 10.15
C ASN A 165 12.49 32.17 10.67
N PRO A 166 12.82 33.02 11.71
CA PRO A 166 14.17 33.15 12.26
C PRO A 166 14.81 31.82 12.74
N ARG A 167 14.01 30.79 12.97
CA ARG A 167 14.49 29.44 13.28
C ARG A 167 15.10 28.75 12.07
N PHE A 168 14.54 28.94 10.87
CA PHE A 168 14.99 28.34 9.65
C PHE A 168 16.11 29.15 8.97
N SER A 169 16.19 30.47 9.18
CA SER A 169 17.32 31.30 8.72
C SER A 169 18.67 30.86 9.28
N LYS A 170 18.66 30.13 10.40
CA LYS A 170 19.87 29.54 11.01
C LYS A 170 20.22 28.16 10.42
N MET A 171 19.50 27.69 9.40
CA MET A 171 19.63 26.39 8.76
C MET A 171 19.85 26.57 7.24
N PRO A 172 21.02 27.06 6.80
CA PRO A 172 21.27 27.32 5.37
C PRO A 172 21.09 26.06 4.53
N TRP A 173 21.46 24.89 5.03
CA TRP A 173 21.29 23.62 4.38
C TRP A 173 19.81 23.25 4.09
N LEU A 174 18.85 23.77 4.87
CA LEU A 174 17.41 23.58 4.61
C LEU A 174 16.92 24.48 3.48
N LEU A 175 17.41 25.73 3.44
CA LEU A 175 17.05 26.69 2.39
C LEU A 175 17.62 26.29 1.03
N GLU A 176 18.82 25.72 1.01
CA GLU A 176 19.46 25.17 -0.21
C GLU A 176 18.74 23.94 -0.75
N GLN A 177 18.05 23.21 0.13
CA GLN A 177 17.30 22.00 -0.25
C GLN A 177 15.95 22.31 -0.91
N VAL A 178 15.40 23.53 -0.72
CA VAL A 178 14.11 23.91 -1.32
C VAL A 178 14.31 24.30 -2.79
N GLU A 179 13.52 23.72 -3.66
CA GLU A 179 13.52 24.03 -5.10
C GLU A 179 12.11 24.16 -5.68
N VAL A 180 12.02 24.75 -6.86
CA VAL A 180 10.76 24.76 -7.63
C VAL A 180 10.71 23.52 -8.50
N SER A 181 9.72 22.69 -8.28
CA SER A 181 9.47 21.55 -9.16
C SER A 181 9.11 22.03 -10.56
N GLN A 182 9.90 21.67 -11.55
CA GLN A 182 9.65 22.01 -12.97
C GLN A 182 8.34 21.39 -13.49
N LEU A 183 7.83 20.38 -12.82
CA LEU A 183 6.67 19.62 -13.26
C LEU A 183 5.38 20.09 -12.59
N THR A 184 5.45 20.64 -11.36
CA THR A 184 4.28 21.14 -10.60
C THR A 184 4.26 22.65 -10.47
N ASN A 185 5.36 23.34 -10.76
CA ASN A 185 5.60 24.77 -10.51
C ASN A 185 5.37 25.18 -9.04
N LYS A 186 5.48 24.25 -8.11
CA LYS A 186 5.36 24.46 -6.66
C LYS A 186 6.70 24.37 -5.99
N LEU A 187 6.86 25.05 -4.86
CA LEU A 187 8.02 24.85 -3.99
C LEU A 187 7.96 23.49 -3.35
N ILE A 188 9.02 22.72 -3.53
CA ILE A 188 9.18 21.39 -2.95
C ILE A 188 10.45 21.33 -2.12
N LEU A 189 10.42 20.45 -1.11
CA LEU A 189 11.60 20.10 -0.33
C LEU A 189 11.89 18.62 -0.56
N PRO A 190 12.83 18.27 -1.45
CA PRO A 190 13.23 16.88 -1.66
C PRO A 190 13.75 16.24 -0.38
N LEU A 191 13.23 15.05 -0.09
CA LEU A 191 13.56 14.28 1.11
C LEU A 191 14.34 13.00 0.77
N SER A 192 14.10 12.42 -0.40
CA SER A 192 14.85 11.28 -0.89
C SER A 192 14.85 11.20 -2.40
N VAL A 193 15.89 10.59 -2.93
CA VAL A 193 16.06 10.27 -4.34
C VAL A 193 16.52 8.82 -4.47
N ASP A 194 15.80 8.05 -5.26
CA ASP A 194 16.13 6.69 -5.61
C ASP A 194 16.37 6.59 -7.12
N GLU A 195 17.52 6.06 -7.52
CA GLU A 195 17.83 5.80 -8.92
C GLU A 195 17.94 4.29 -9.16
N THR A 196 17.38 3.81 -10.25
CA THR A 196 17.48 2.41 -10.67
C THR A 196 17.73 2.29 -12.16
N VAL A 197 18.60 1.35 -12.54
CA VAL A 197 18.81 0.92 -13.93
C VAL A 197 18.39 -0.54 -14.04
N THR A 198 17.42 -0.81 -14.90
CA THR A 198 16.84 -2.14 -15.08
C THR A 198 16.93 -2.55 -16.53
N GLN A 199 17.49 -3.73 -16.81
CA GLN A 199 17.39 -4.39 -18.11
C GLN A 199 16.11 -5.24 -18.13
N LYS A 200 15.22 -4.98 -19.07
CA LYS A 200 14.06 -5.80 -19.33
C LYS A 200 14.31 -6.69 -20.54
N VAL A 201 14.01 -7.97 -20.43
CA VAL A 201 14.12 -8.95 -21.49
C VAL A 201 12.82 -9.74 -21.61
N TYR A 202 12.39 -9.98 -22.85
CA TYR A 202 11.15 -10.68 -23.17
C TYR A 202 11.35 -11.68 -24.29
N ARG A 203 10.66 -12.80 -24.18
CA ARG A 203 10.56 -13.84 -25.19
C ARG A 203 9.11 -14.31 -25.30
N ARG A 204 8.58 -14.37 -26.52
CA ARG A 204 7.19 -14.77 -26.77
C ARG A 204 6.97 -16.28 -26.67
N SER A 205 7.88 -17.08 -27.19
CA SER A 205 7.74 -18.53 -27.19
C SER A 205 9.06 -19.26 -26.79
N PRO A 206 9.05 -20.08 -25.72
CA PRO A 206 8.04 -20.12 -24.68
C PRO A 206 7.97 -18.78 -23.94
N HIS A 207 6.75 -18.36 -23.59
CA HIS A 207 6.55 -17.03 -22.98
C HIS A 207 7.34 -16.89 -21.69
N ASP A 208 8.23 -15.90 -21.68
CA ASP A 208 9.02 -15.53 -20.50
C ASP A 208 9.39 -14.05 -20.54
N GLU A 209 9.39 -13.42 -19.36
CA GLU A 209 9.72 -12.01 -19.19
C GLU A 209 10.52 -11.84 -17.92
N LYS A 210 11.63 -11.10 -17.97
CA LYS A 210 12.46 -10.80 -16.81
C LYS A 210 12.88 -9.35 -16.74
N SER A 211 12.94 -8.84 -15.53
CA SER A 211 13.50 -7.54 -15.18
C SER A 211 14.74 -7.75 -14.30
N ILE A 212 15.90 -7.31 -14.76
CA ILE A 212 17.18 -7.46 -14.07
C ILE A 212 17.65 -6.07 -13.66
N VAL A 213 17.66 -5.79 -12.36
CA VAL A 213 18.18 -4.55 -11.80
C VAL A 213 19.70 -4.60 -11.88
N LYS A 214 20.31 -3.73 -12.70
CA LYS A 214 21.75 -3.63 -12.95
C LYS A 214 22.45 -2.62 -12.06
N GLY A 215 21.73 -1.59 -11.64
CA GLY A 215 22.22 -0.58 -10.72
C GLY A 215 21.09 -0.04 -9.88
N MET A 216 21.37 0.24 -8.60
CA MET A 216 20.46 0.92 -7.70
C MET A 216 21.23 1.77 -6.71
N ARG A 217 20.74 3.01 -6.51
CA ARG A 217 21.30 3.99 -5.58
C ARG A 217 20.15 4.70 -4.89
N SER A 218 20.23 4.82 -3.58
CA SER A 218 19.27 5.56 -2.77
C SER A 218 20.00 6.64 -1.98
N SER A 219 19.40 7.79 -1.82
CA SER A 219 19.91 8.85 -0.97
C SER A 219 18.77 9.57 -0.28
N GLY A 220 19.03 10.11 0.91
CA GLY A 220 18.06 10.87 1.65
C GLY A 220 17.41 10.10 2.78
N ILE A 221 16.21 10.51 3.14
CA ILE A 221 15.44 9.96 4.27
C ILE A 221 15.24 8.45 4.18
N ASN A 222 15.25 7.87 2.98
CA ASN A 222 15.17 6.43 2.78
C ASN A 222 16.35 5.67 3.41
N ASP A 223 17.54 6.29 3.48
CA ASP A 223 18.70 5.71 4.19
C ASP A 223 18.49 5.70 5.70
N PHE A 224 17.71 6.65 6.22
CA PHE A 224 17.31 6.73 7.63
C PHE A 224 16.24 5.72 7.98
N PHE A 225 15.21 5.67 7.15
CA PHE A 225 14.19 4.66 7.24
C PHE A 225 14.69 3.43 6.48
N GLN A 226 15.69 2.72 7.02
CA GLN A 226 16.09 1.39 6.52
C GLN A 226 14.88 0.46 6.33
N THR A 227 13.76 0.89 6.81
CA THR A 227 12.47 0.23 6.79
C THR A 227 11.59 0.64 5.65
N GLY A 228 11.84 1.67 4.93
CA GLY A 228 11.02 2.04 3.75
C GLY A 228 9.55 1.57 3.73
N GLU A 229 9.05 1.03 4.88
CA GLU A 229 7.79 0.29 4.94
C GLU A 229 6.61 1.10 4.49
N ILE A 230 6.48 2.32 5.00
CA ILE A 230 5.39 3.19 4.61
C ILE A 230 5.65 3.73 3.21
N LEU A 231 6.83 4.29 2.98
CA LEU A 231 7.20 4.89 1.70
C LEU A 231 7.32 3.85 0.58
N ASN A 232 7.98 2.71 0.81
CA ASN A 232 8.07 1.65 -0.19
C ASN A 232 6.73 0.97 -0.48
N THR A 233 5.85 0.84 0.50
CA THR A 233 4.49 0.32 0.26
C THR A 233 3.66 1.33 -0.54
N MET A 234 3.76 2.61 -0.21
CA MET A 234 3.11 3.68 -0.94
C MET A 234 3.66 3.82 -2.36
N THR A 235 4.97 3.86 -2.52
CA THR A 235 5.61 4.13 -3.81
C THR A 235 5.50 2.96 -4.78
N LYS A 236 5.50 1.71 -4.32
CA LYS A 236 5.42 0.56 -5.23
C LYS A 236 4.04 0.34 -5.82
N ASP A 237 3.00 0.60 -5.05
CA ASP A 237 1.64 0.58 -5.57
C ASP A 237 1.33 1.78 -6.49
N ILE A 238 2.05 2.89 -6.30
CA ILE A 238 1.94 4.10 -7.13
C ILE A 238 2.70 3.93 -8.45
N PHE A 239 3.87 3.28 -8.41
CA PHE A 239 4.84 3.30 -9.52
C PHE A 239 4.98 1.96 -10.24
N THR A 240 3.91 1.21 -10.38
CA THR A 240 3.87 0.13 -11.38
C THR A 240 4.13 0.69 -12.78
N ASP A 241 4.80 -0.07 -13.62
CA ASP A 241 4.96 0.32 -15.02
C ASP A 241 3.59 0.41 -15.68
N ILE A 242 3.30 1.57 -16.28
CA ILE A 242 2.05 1.86 -16.93
C ILE A 242 2.26 1.74 -18.43
N ASN A 243 1.37 0.99 -19.10
CA ASN A 243 1.32 0.91 -20.55
C ASN A 243 -0.07 1.30 -21.02
N ILE A 244 -0.21 2.43 -21.71
CA ILE A 244 -1.51 2.89 -22.21
C ILE A 244 -2.11 1.95 -23.28
N TYR A 245 -1.30 1.09 -23.90
CA TYR A 245 -1.76 0.11 -24.89
C TYR A 245 -2.47 -1.09 -24.27
N ASP A 246 -2.34 -1.29 -22.94
CA ASP A 246 -3.14 -2.26 -22.20
C ASP A 246 -4.56 -1.71 -21.99
N ASP A 247 -5.56 -2.58 -21.99
CA ASP A 247 -6.95 -2.15 -21.80
C ASP A 247 -7.20 -1.59 -20.40
N GLN A 248 -6.47 -2.11 -19.39
CA GLN A 248 -6.55 -1.65 -18.02
C GLN A 248 -5.18 -1.26 -17.50
N VAL A 249 -5.09 -0.04 -17.01
CA VAL A 249 -3.93 0.51 -16.34
C VAL A 249 -4.17 0.46 -14.83
N ARG A 250 -3.27 -0.18 -14.09
CA ARG A 250 -3.40 -0.24 -12.62
C ARG A 250 -2.62 0.85 -11.94
N ILE A 251 -3.33 1.62 -11.14
CA ILE A 251 -2.75 2.67 -10.30
C ILE A 251 -3.31 2.51 -8.90
N LEU A 252 -2.41 2.40 -7.91
CA LEU A 252 -2.80 2.24 -6.50
C LEU A 252 -3.82 1.10 -6.30
N GLN A 253 -3.58 -0.01 -7.01
CA GLN A 253 -4.46 -1.20 -7.03
C GLN A 253 -5.83 -0.98 -7.68
N HIS A 254 -6.15 0.21 -8.20
CA HIS A 254 -7.38 0.47 -8.92
C HIS A 254 -7.18 0.23 -10.44
N PRO A 255 -8.08 -0.51 -11.09
CA PRO A 255 -8.05 -0.70 -12.54
C PRO A 255 -8.67 0.52 -13.22
N PHE A 256 -7.85 1.33 -13.87
CA PHE A 256 -8.30 2.42 -14.73
C PHE A 256 -8.42 1.94 -16.17
N LEU A 257 -9.49 2.30 -16.83
CA LEU A 257 -9.62 2.02 -18.27
C LEU A 257 -8.68 2.94 -19.07
N SER A 258 -7.87 2.35 -19.95
CA SER A 258 -7.03 3.14 -20.86
C SER A 258 -7.87 3.96 -21.83
N PRO A 259 -7.47 5.18 -22.19
CA PRO A 259 -8.18 5.99 -23.19
C PRO A 259 -8.15 5.38 -24.60
N ILE A 260 -7.31 4.39 -24.84
CA ILE A 260 -7.22 3.64 -26.12
C ILE A 260 -7.58 2.15 -25.95
N ALA A 261 -8.26 1.78 -24.84
CA ALA A 261 -8.76 0.43 -24.62
C ALA A 261 -9.84 0.04 -25.63
N ASP A 262 -10.06 -1.25 -25.82
CA ASP A 262 -11.10 -1.74 -26.73
C ASP A 262 -12.49 -1.19 -26.38
N GLY A 263 -12.81 -0.98 -25.09
CA GLY A 263 -14.04 -0.36 -24.60
C GLY A 263 -14.03 1.16 -24.47
N ALA A 264 -12.92 1.84 -24.79
CA ALA A 264 -12.71 3.26 -24.50
C ALA A 264 -13.75 4.19 -25.14
N ILE A 265 -14.21 3.89 -26.36
CA ILE A 265 -15.18 4.72 -27.09
C ILE A 265 -16.53 4.80 -26.35
N SER A 266 -16.94 3.75 -25.66
CA SER A 266 -18.16 3.74 -24.85
C SER A 266 -17.98 4.44 -23.49
N PHE A 267 -16.76 4.47 -22.99
CA PHE A 267 -16.44 4.97 -21.64
C PHE A 267 -16.06 6.45 -21.65
N TYR A 268 -15.35 6.93 -22.69
CA TYR A 268 -14.84 8.30 -22.79
C TYR A 268 -15.63 9.14 -23.80
N ARG A 269 -15.48 10.46 -23.66
CA ARG A 269 -15.81 11.48 -24.65
C ARG A 269 -14.50 12.02 -25.20
N TYR A 270 -14.44 12.20 -26.52
CA TYR A 270 -13.26 12.69 -27.22
C TYR A 270 -13.60 13.96 -27.99
N TYR A 271 -12.70 14.92 -27.96
CA TYR A 271 -12.80 16.21 -28.64
C TYR A 271 -11.49 16.46 -29.40
N ILE A 272 -11.57 16.81 -30.66
CA ILE A 272 -10.42 17.34 -31.41
C ILE A 272 -10.31 18.81 -31.04
N GLU A 273 -9.17 19.21 -30.46
CA GLU A 273 -8.90 20.61 -30.12
C GLU A 273 -8.23 21.30 -31.32
N ASP A 274 -7.09 20.80 -31.78
CA ASP A 274 -6.31 21.39 -32.86
C ASP A 274 -5.41 20.34 -33.57
N THR A 275 -4.54 20.84 -34.46
CA THR A 275 -3.43 20.07 -35.05
C THR A 275 -2.15 20.83 -34.80
N LEU A 276 -1.17 20.22 -34.16
CA LEU A 276 0.09 20.86 -33.78
C LEU A 276 1.29 19.96 -34.09
N LEU A 277 2.47 20.52 -34.03
CA LEU A 277 3.73 19.78 -34.16
C LEU A 277 4.21 19.35 -32.76
N VAL A 278 4.41 18.05 -32.58
CA VAL A 278 5.10 17.49 -31.41
C VAL A 278 6.48 17.05 -31.89
N GLU A 279 7.52 17.74 -31.46
CA GLU A 279 8.87 17.65 -32.02
C GLU A 279 8.88 17.96 -33.53
N ARG A 280 8.91 16.92 -34.38
CA ARG A 280 8.90 17.08 -35.85
C ARG A 280 7.66 16.48 -36.52
N ASP A 281 6.79 15.85 -35.71
CA ASP A 281 5.64 15.10 -36.20
C ASP A 281 4.36 15.92 -36.10
N SER A 282 3.57 15.97 -37.21
CA SER A 282 2.26 16.59 -37.18
C SER A 282 1.26 15.68 -36.45
N CYS A 283 0.71 16.18 -35.35
CA CYS A 283 -0.22 15.45 -34.51
C CYS A 283 -1.59 16.11 -34.41
N ILE A 284 -2.63 15.30 -34.37
CA ILE A 284 -3.99 15.72 -34.00
C ILE A 284 -4.07 15.67 -32.48
N HIS A 285 -4.35 16.81 -31.86
CA HIS A 285 -4.54 16.95 -30.43
C HIS A 285 -5.99 16.61 -30.07
N LEU A 286 -6.15 15.60 -29.22
CA LEU A 286 -7.43 15.12 -28.73
C LEU A 286 -7.51 15.31 -27.22
N HIS A 287 -8.50 16.04 -26.76
CA HIS A 287 -8.88 16.06 -25.34
C HIS A 287 -9.89 14.96 -25.05
N PHE A 288 -9.75 14.28 -23.91
CA PHE A 288 -10.69 13.22 -23.51
C PHE A 288 -11.04 13.29 -22.03
N LEU A 289 -12.24 12.82 -21.67
CA LEU A 289 -12.72 12.71 -20.29
C LEU A 289 -13.73 11.56 -20.17
N PRO A 290 -13.83 10.90 -18.98
CA PRO A 290 -14.84 9.87 -18.78
C PRO A 290 -16.26 10.41 -18.87
N ASN A 291 -17.20 9.60 -19.32
CA ASN A 291 -18.63 9.96 -19.31
C ASN A 291 -19.12 10.25 -17.89
N ASN A 292 -18.65 9.48 -16.91
CA ASN A 292 -18.87 9.69 -15.51
C ASN A 292 -17.51 9.88 -14.83
N GLN A 293 -17.24 11.05 -14.31
CA GLN A 293 -15.98 11.42 -13.70
C GLN A 293 -15.72 10.71 -12.34
N GLN A 294 -16.68 9.98 -11.82
CA GLN A 294 -16.53 9.15 -10.62
C GLN A 294 -16.04 7.73 -10.93
N ASP A 295 -16.05 7.34 -12.19
CA ASP A 295 -15.52 6.05 -12.61
C ASP A 295 -13.99 6.08 -12.70
N PHE A 296 -13.33 4.90 -12.55
CA PHE A 296 -11.88 4.77 -12.68
C PHE A 296 -11.46 4.92 -14.14
N GLY A 297 -11.33 6.16 -14.54
CA GLY A 297 -10.88 6.58 -15.86
C GLY A 297 -10.10 7.87 -15.76
N PHE A 298 -9.28 8.15 -16.76
CA PHE A 298 -8.47 9.35 -16.84
C PHE A 298 -9.22 10.47 -17.57
N ARG A 299 -8.83 11.71 -17.31
CA ARG A 299 -8.99 12.82 -18.23
C ARG A 299 -7.62 13.22 -18.76
N GLY A 300 -7.56 13.86 -19.91
CA GLY A 300 -6.27 14.33 -20.43
C GLY A 300 -6.25 14.48 -21.92
N ASP A 301 -5.07 14.36 -22.48
CA ASP A 301 -4.78 14.71 -23.84
C ASP A 301 -4.01 13.60 -24.56
N LEU A 302 -4.39 13.34 -25.83
CA LEU A 302 -3.72 12.43 -26.71
C LEU A 302 -3.24 13.20 -27.95
N TYR A 303 -2.00 12.98 -28.30
CA TYR A 303 -1.38 13.52 -29.51
C TYR A 303 -1.18 12.39 -30.49
N VAL A 304 -2.06 12.33 -31.50
CA VAL A 304 -2.14 11.23 -32.48
C VAL A 304 -1.52 11.67 -33.79
N LEU A 305 -0.60 10.90 -34.34
CA LEU A 305 0.03 11.18 -35.65
C LEU A 305 -1.04 11.36 -36.74
N LYS A 306 -0.86 12.42 -37.52
CA LYS A 306 -1.73 12.74 -38.68
C LYS A 306 -1.33 11.97 -39.91
N ASP A 307 -1.13 10.67 -39.77
CA ASP A 307 -0.80 9.76 -40.84
C ASP A 307 -1.72 8.53 -40.85
N SER A 308 -1.45 7.55 -41.71
CA SER A 308 -2.22 6.30 -41.76
C SER A 308 -2.04 5.40 -40.54
N SER A 309 -0.97 5.58 -39.76
CA SER A 309 -0.69 4.78 -38.58
C SER A 309 -1.63 5.13 -37.43
N CYS A 310 -2.05 6.39 -37.31
CA CYS A 310 -2.82 6.93 -36.18
C CYS A 310 -2.18 6.56 -34.83
N GLN A 311 -0.83 6.56 -34.78
CA GLN A 311 -0.07 6.19 -33.62
C GLN A 311 -0.14 7.31 -32.56
N VAL A 312 -0.24 6.96 -31.29
CA VAL A 312 -0.10 7.93 -30.21
C VAL A 312 1.36 8.30 -30.05
N LYS A 313 1.72 9.56 -30.31
CA LYS A 313 3.05 10.12 -30.14
C LYS A 313 3.31 10.51 -28.67
N ARG A 314 2.30 11.11 -28.04
CA ARG A 314 2.35 11.56 -26.64
C ARG A 314 0.96 11.43 -26.01
N CYS A 315 0.94 11.12 -24.74
CA CYS A 315 -0.29 11.21 -23.97
C CYS A 315 -0.04 11.86 -22.60
N GLU A 316 -1.04 12.58 -22.12
CA GLU A 316 -1.09 13.14 -20.78
C GLU A 316 -2.34 12.60 -20.09
N LEU A 317 -2.14 11.84 -19.03
CA LEU A 317 -3.22 11.24 -18.25
C LEU A 317 -3.28 11.94 -16.89
N ILE A 318 -4.45 12.45 -16.55
CA ILE A 318 -4.69 13.15 -15.29
C ILE A 318 -5.80 12.40 -14.54
N LEU A 319 -5.57 12.17 -13.26
CA LEU A 319 -6.59 11.60 -12.40
C LEU A 319 -7.68 12.64 -12.13
N PRO A 320 -8.97 12.36 -12.43
CA PRO A 320 -10.05 13.29 -12.09
C PRO A 320 -10.20 13.37 -10.56
N ASN A 321 -10.29 14.57 -10.02
CA ASN A 321 -10.47 14.80 -8.57
C ASN A 321 -11.73 14.12 -8.00
N GLN A 322 -12.67 13.75 -8.86
CA GLN A 322 -13.91 13.06 -8.49
C GLN A 322 -13.78 11.55 -8.40
N THR A 323 -12.67 10.98 -8.86
CA THR A 323 -12.42 9.54 -8.79
C THR A 323 -12.10 9.08 -7.37
N ASP A 324 -11.64 10.01 -6.51
CA ASP A 324 -11.40 9.81 -5.07
C ASP A 324 -10.52 8.59 -4.75
N VAL A 325 -9.29 8.64 -5.20
CA VAL A 325 -8.26 7.69 -4.77
C VAL A 325 -7.68 8.16 -3.44
N ASN A 326 -7.73 7.30 -2.41
CA ASN A 326 -7.32 7.67 -1.05
C ASN A 326 -5.86 8.17 -1.02
N PHE A 327 -5.60 9.22 -0.24
CA PHE A 327 -4.32 9.92 -0.11
C PHE A 327 -3.82 10.65 -1.36
N VAL A 328 -4.43 10.51 -2.52
CA VAL A 328 -4.04 11.20 -3.75
C VAL A 328 -4.88 12.45 -3.93
N GLU A 329 -4.22 13.60 -4.00
CA GLU A 329 -4.87 14.88 -4.32
C GLU A 329 -4.88 15.11 -5.83
N ASN A 330 -3.72 14.94 -6.48
CA ASN A 330 -3.56 15.04 -7.92
C ASN A 330 -2.60 13.96 -8.42
N MET A 331 -2.80 13.54 -9.64
CA MET A 331 -1.87 12.68 -10.34
C MET A 331 -1.86 13.04 -11.82
N LYS A 332 -0.65 13.16 -12.37
CA LYS A 332 -0.40 13.34 -13.79
C LYS A 332 0.63 12.32 -14.26
N LEU A 333 0.34 11.70 -15.38
CA LEU A 333 1.25 10.81 -16.11
C LEU A 333 1.47 11.37 -17.51
N VAL A 334 2.71 11.40 -17.96
CA VAL A 334 3.10 11.81 -19.31
C VAL A 334 3.89 10.68 -19.92
N GLN A 335 3.43 10.19 -21.08
CA GLN A 335 4.18 9.20 -21.86
C GLN A 335 4.47 9.74 -23.26
N GLU A 336 5.70 9.51 -23.73
CA GLU A 336 6.13 9.85 -25.09
C GLU A 336 6.67 8.63 -25.80
N PHE A 337 6.31 8.51 -27.05
CA PHE A 337 6.71 7.41 -27.92
C PHE A 337 7.60 7.94 -29.03
N THR A 338 8.69 7.21 -29.29
CA THR A 338 9.67 7.54 -30.32
C THR A 338 9.73 6.42 -31.33
N GLN A 339 9.85 6.80 -32.61
CA GLN A 339 10.10 5.84 -33.68
C GLN A 339 11.57 5.49 -33.76
N LEU A 340 11.89 4.20 -33.68
CA LEU A 340 13.24 3.71 -33.88
C LEU A 340 13.63 3.75 -35.36
N PRO A 341 14.92 3.77 -35.67
CA PRO A 341 15.40 3.67 -37.08
C PRO A 341 14.89 2.45 -37.81
N THR A 342 14.53 1.41 -37.08
CA THR A 342 13.95 0.15 -37.60
C THR A 342 12.45 0.27 -37.87
N GLY A 343 11.82 1.40 -37.56
CA GLY A 343 10.41 1.71 -37.84
C GLY A 343 9.43 1.42 -36.71
N GLU A 344 9.85 0.77 -35.64
CA GLU A 344 9.01 0.50 -34.46
C GLU A 344 8.80 1.74 -33.62
N TRP A 345 7.57 1.89 -33.12
CA TRP A 345 7.24 2.88 -32.09
C TRP A 345 7.41 2.26 -30.70
N VAL A 346 8.20 2.91 -29.87
CA VAL A 346 8.53 2.45 -28.52
C VAL A 346 8.33 3.57 -27.50
N LEU A 347 7.99 3.21 -26.28
CA LEU A 347 7.93 4.14 -25.15
C LEU A 347 9.36 4.63 -24.83
N SER A 348 9.57 5.93 -24.81
CA SER A 348 10.87 6.54 -24.50
C SER A 348 10.84 7.32 -23.17
N VAL A 349 9.71 7.95 -22.86
CA VAL A 349 9.50 8.75 -21.65
C VAL A 349 8.26 8.25 -20.90
N ASP A 350 8.38 8.06 -19.58
CA ASP A 350 7.27 7.75 -18.69
C ASP A 350 7.46 8.50 -17.37
N ASP A 351 6.89 9.71 -17.31
CA ASP A 351 6.99 10.58 -16.15
C ASP A 351 5.67 10.64 -15.39
N MET A 352 5.72 10.43 -14.08
CA MET A 352 4.55 10.44 -13.23
C MET A 352 4.76 11.33 -12.01
N ILE A 353 3.74 12.12 -11.70
CA ILE A 353 3.70 12.96 -10.52
C ILE A 353 2.46 12.59 -9.73
N VAL A 354 2.64 12.37 -8.44
CA VAL A 354 1.54 12.09 -7.51
C VAL A 354 1.65 13.02 -6.32
N GLU A 355 0.69 13.93 -6.20
CA GLU A 355 0.54 14.77 -5.01
C GLU A 355 -0.29 14.03 -3.98
N MET A 356 0.24 13.92 -2.75
CA MET A 356 -0.33 13.11 -1.69
C MET A 356 -0.61 13.94 -0.45
N VAL A 357 -1.72 13.62 0.22
CA VAL A 357 -2.08 14.19 1.53
C VAL A 357 -2.31 13.04 2.49
N LEU A 358 -1.41 12.89 3.46
CA LEU A 358 -1.56 11.86 4.50
C LEU A 358 -2.57 12.29 5.56
N PHE A 359 -2.46 13.52 6.04
CA PHE A 359 -3.37 14.14 7.00
C PHE A 359 -3.58 15.61 6.61
N ASP A 360 -4.79 16.13 6.82
CA ASP A 360 -5.12 17.51 6.44
C ASP A 360 -4.35 18.58 7.25
N PHE A 361 -3.80 18.19 8.40
CA PHE A 361 -2.97 19.04 9.27
C PHE A 361 -1.46 18.83 9.06
N PHE A 362 -1.06 17.96 8.12
CA PHE A 362 0.35 17.69 7.85
C PHE A 362 0.74 18.23 6.47
N GLN A 363 2.02 18.54 6.30
CA GLN A 363 2.54 19.01 5.02
C GLN A 363 2.24 17.99 3.92
N LYS A 364 1.79 18.48 2.77
CA LYS A 364 1.55 17.64 1.59
C LYS A 364 2.85 17.01 1.11
N GLY A 365 2.75 15.81 0.57
CA GLY A 365 3.86 15.12 -0.09
C GLY A 365 3.70 15.11 -1.59
N VAL A 366 4.81 15.00 -2.31
CA VAL A 366 4.82 14.72 -3.74
C VAL A 366 5.82 13.62 -4.04
N ALA A 367 5.41 12.70 -4.90
CA ALA A 367 6.27 11.69 -5.48
C ALA A 367 6.42 11.98 -6.97
N ILE A 368 7.65 12.11 -7.44
CA ILE A 368 8.00 12.41 -8.83
C ILE A 368 8.81 11.24 -9.36
N LYS A 369 8.22 10.49 -10.28
CA LYS A 369 8.89 9.40 -11.01
C LYS A 369 9.24 9.91 -12.40
N THR A 370 10.52 9.86 -12.72
CA THR A 370 11.03 10.18 -14.05
C THR A 370 11.67 8.93 -14.64
N THR A 371 11.17 8.47 -15.78
CA THR A 371 11.64 7.22 -16.41
C THR A 371 12.06 7.48 -17.84
N ARG A 372 13.21 6.92 -18.23
CA ARG A 372 13.71 6.93 -19.60
C ARG A 372 14.01 5.51 -20.05
N LEU A 373 13.48 5.15 -21.21
CA LEU A 373 13.67 3.85 -21.80
C LEU A 373 14.53 3.98 -23.06
N SER A 374 15.55 3.18 -23.15
CA SER A 374 16.55 3.22 -24.24
C SER A 374 17.06 1.84 -24.59
N ASP A 375 17.96 1.79 -25.58
CA ASP A 375 18.69 0.58 -25.99
C ASP A 375 17.77 -0.57 -26.37
N TYR A 376 16.69 -0.24 -27.09
CA TYR A 376 15.76 -1.25 -27.61
C TYR A 376 16.45 -2.14 -28.66
N ALA A 377 16.31 -3.45 -28.47
CA ALA A 377 16.74 -4.46 -29.42
C ALA A 377 15.72 -5.58 -29.54
N PHE A 378 15.58 -6.16 -30.74
CA PHE A 378 14.59 -7.19 -31.09
C PHE A 378 15.23 -8.51 -31.52
N ASP A 379 16.55 -8.59 -31.40
CA ASP A 379 17.30 -9.80 -31.75
C ASP A 379 17.04 -10.92 -30.72
N GLU A 380 17.42 -12.15 -31.09
CA GLU A 380 17.31 -13.31 -30.23
C GLU A 380 18.15 -13.09 -28.94
N ILE A 381 17.47 -13.25 -27.78
CA ILE A 381 18.08 -13.03 -26.49
C ILE A 381 18.65 -14.35 -25.95
N PRO A 382 19.89 -14.35 -25.41
CA PRO A 382 20.54 -15.55 -24.86
C PRO A 382 19.64 -16.27 -23.83
N LYS A 383 19.45 -17.57 -24.02
CA LYS A 383 18.61 -18.41 -23.12
C LYS A 383 19.04 -18.36 -21.66
N GLN A 384 20.30 -18.01 -21.39
CA GLN A 384 20.84 -17.88 -20.04
C GLN A 384 20.14 -16.78 -19.24
N LEU A 385 19.72 -15.67 -19.86
CA LEU A 385 19.00 -14.57 -19.22
C LEU A 385 17.61 -14.98 -18.76
N PHE A 386 17.02 -16.03 -19.32
CA PHE A 386 15.73 -16.57 -18.92
C PHE A 386 15.84 -17.73 -17.92
N ARG A 387 17.05 -18.07 -17.43
CA ARG A 387 17.21 -19.15 -16.44
C ARG A 387 16.53 -18.81 -15.12
N GLY A 388 15.86 -19.80 -14.53
CA GLY A 388 15.13 -19.66 -13.27
C GLY A 388 13.72 -19.10 -13.46
N LYS A 389 12.84 -19.38 -12.53
CA LYS A 389 11.41 -19.03 -12.59
C LYS A 389 11.10 -17.61 -12.04
N ALA A 390 12.10 -16.86 -11.58
CA ALA A 390 11.91 -15.51 -11.05
C ALA A 390 11.75 -14.52 -12.21
N LYS A 391 10.68 -13.72 -12.17
CA LYS A 391 10.43 -12.63 -13.12
C LYS A 391 11.25 -11.37 -12.86
N SER A 392 11.81 -11.24 -11.67
CA SER A 392 12.67 -10.13 -11.28
C SER A 392 13.93 -10.65 -10.60
N ALA A 393 15.07 -10.10 -10.95
CA ALA A 393 16.36 -10.39 -10.35
C ALA A 393 17.09 -9.08 -10.04
N ILE A 394 17.90 -9.08 -8.99
CA ILE A 394 18.82 -7.99 -8.68
C ILE A 394 20.21 -8.54 -8.90
N ASP A 395 21.01 -7.83 -9.70
CA ASP A 395 22.41 -8.16 -9.93
C ASP A 395 23.15 -8.04 -8.57
N PRO A 396 24.02 -8.99 -8.20
CA PRO A 396 24.75 -8.92 -6.92
C PRO A 396 25.49 -7.61 -6.69
N ASP A 397 25.97 -6.97 -7.77
CA ASP A 397 26.74 -5.74 -7.72
C ASP A 397 25.87 -4.48 -7.92
N ALA A 398 24.55 -4.60 -8.01
CA ALA A 398 23.66 -3.47 -8.32
C ALA A 398 23.74 -2.31 -7.32
N GLU A 399 24.01 -2.57 -6.05
CA GLU A 399 24.19 -1.54 -5.00
C GLU A 399 25.62 -0.97 -4.95
N MET A 400 26.58 -1.56 -5.67
CA MET A 400 27.99 -1.21 -5.63
C MET A 400 28.50 -0.56 -6.91
N GLN A 401 27.60 -0.13 -7.79
CA GLN A 401 27.94 0.51 -9.05
C GLN A 401 28.68 1.83 -8.83
N ASP A 402 29.74 2.05 -9.60
CA ASP A 402 30.58 3.24 -9.53
C ASP A 402 29.98 4.46 -10.26
N ASP A 403 30.63 5.61 -10.12
CA ASP A 403 30.16 6.84 -10.77
C ASP A 403 30.24 6.74 -12.30
N THR A 404 31.14 5.92 -12.87
CA THR A 404 31.26 5.70 -14.32
C THR A 404 30.00 5.01 -14.85
N PHE A 405 29.51 4.01 -14.13
CA PHE A 405 28.23 3.36 -14.45
C PHE A 405 27.08 4.37 -14.48
N TRP A 406 26.99 5.23 -13.45
CA TRP A 406 25.93 6.22 -13.35
C TRP A 406 26.02 7.29 -14.43
N GLN A 407 27.23 7.74 -14.78
CA GLN A 407 27.44 8.69 -15.89
C GLN A 407 26.94 8.12 -17.23
N GLN A 408 27.11 6.84 -17.47
CA GLN A 408 26.65 6.19 -18.71
C GLN A 408 25.13 5.98 -18.76
N HIS A 409 24.54 5.62 -17.62
CA HIS A 409 23.13 5.18 -17.57
C HIS A 409 22.16 6.25 -17.08
N ARG A 410 22.64 7.30 -16.40
CA ARG A 410 21.81 8.42 -15.93
C ARG A 410 21.32 9.24 -17.11
N LYS A 411 20.04 9.13 -17.44
CA LYS A 411 19.42 9.85 -18.57
C LYS A 411 18.78 11.18 -18.14
N VAL A 412 18.61 11.41 -16.83
CA VAL A 412 18.11 12.66 -16.26
C VAL A 412 19.05 13.09 -15.15
N GLN A 413 19.59 14.29 -15.26
CA GLN A 413 20.50 14.82 -14.24
C GLN A 413 19.79 15.03 -12.91
N LEU A 414 20.52 14.91 -11.82
CA LEU A 414 20.06 15.30 -10.50
C LEU A 414 19.96 16.84 -10.42
N THR A 415 18.99 17.32 -9.66
CA THR A 415 18.94 18.73 -9.29
C THR A 415 19.98 19.04 -8.22
N LYS A 416 20.25 20.33 -7.95
CA LYS A 416 21.21 20.71 -6.89
C LYS A 416 20.79 20.17 -5.53
N SER A 417 19.50 20.21 -5.21
CA SER A 417 18.96 19.68 -3.96
C SER A 417 19.04 18.15 -3.89
N GLU A 418 18.90 17.46 -5.02
CA GLU A 418 19.07 16.01 -5.09
C GLU A 418 20.54 15.59 -4.94
N GLU A 419 21.49 16.40 -5.44
CA GLU A 419 22.94 16.17 -5.25
C GLU A 419 23.39 16.43 -3.82
N SER A 420 22.86 17.49 -3.16
CA SER A 420 23.21 17.89 -1.78
C SER A 420 22.45 17.11 -0.70
N MET A 421 21.76 16.04 -1.07
CA MET A 421 20.92 15.24 -0.15
C MET A 421 21.70 14.73 1.09
N GLY A 422 23.01 14.44 0.94
CA GLY A 422 23.86 14.04 2.05
C GLY A 422 24.03 15.14 3.10
N ASP A 423 24.27 16.38 2.67
CA ASP A 423 24.44 17.54 3.56
C ASP A 423 23.13 17.90 4.25
N PHE A 424 22.01 17.80 3.53
CA PHE A 424 20.67 17.95 4.09
C PHE A 424 20.41 16.95 5.22
N LEU A 425 20.75 15.69 5.02
CA LEU A 425 20.59 14.66 6.04
C LEU A 425 21.45 14.91 7.27
N ASN A 426 22.71 15.28 7.07
CA ASN A 426 23.62 15.62 8.16
C ASN A 426 23.09 16.82 8.97
N GLY A 427 22.57 17.83 8.27
CA GLY A 427 21.90 18.99 8.87
C GLY A 427 20.69 18.59 9.70
N MET A 428 19.80 17.76 9.17
CA MET A 428 18.62 17.26 9.90
C MET A 428 19.00 16.45 11.14
N GLN A 429 20.04 15.62 11.06
CA GLN A 429 20.52 14.85 12.22
C GLN A 429 21.03 15.74 13.35
N SER A 430 21.59 16.91 13.04
CA SER A 430 22.08 17.86 14.03
C SER A 430 20.96 18.53 14.84
N MET A 431 19.70 18.47 14.35
CA MET A 431 18.53 19.01 15.04
C MET A 431 18.07 18.07 16.17
N GLY A 432 18.30 18.45 17.42
CA GLY A 432 17.97 17.63 18.60
C GLY A 432 16.51 17.18 18.69
N GLY A 433 15.54 17.99 18.20
CA GLY A 433 14.12 17.65 18.17
C GLY A 433 13.73 16.62 17.08
N PHE A 434 14.40 16.66 15.94
CA PHE A 434 14.10 15.82 14.78
C PHE A 434 14.30 14.33 15.08
N LYS A 435 15.33 14.00 15.85
CA LYS A 435 15.61 12.63 16.30
C LYS A 435 14.41 12.00 17.01
N TYR A 436 13.72 12.74 17.86
CA TYR A 436 12.55 12.23 18.60
C TYR A 436 11.33 12.02 17.67
N VAL A 437 11.12 12.93 16.71
CA VAL A 437 10.05 12.78 15.71
C VAL A 437 10.30 11.55 14.85
N LEU A 438 11.53 11.37 14.35
CA LEU A 438 11.91 10.17 13.58
C LEU A 438 11.74 8.90 14.40
N THR A 439 12.18 8.89 15.65
CA THR A 439 12.03 7.72 16.53
C THR A 439 10.56 7.38 16.74
N ALA A 440 9.69 8.38 16.94
CA ALA A 440 8.25 8.17 17.09
C ALA A 440 7.62 7.61 15.81
N LEU A 441 7.97 8.16 14.63
CA LEU A 441 7.50 7.65 13.34
C LEU A 441 7.99 6.22 13.08
N LYS A 442 9.25 5.93 13.36
CA LYS A 442 9.80 4.57 13.27
C LYS A 442 9.05 3.62 14.21
N LEU A 443 8.81 4.03 15.46
CA LEU A 443 8.09 3.21 16.42
C LEU A 443 6.67 2.88 15.95
N LEU A 444 5.97 3.84 15.38
CA LEU A 444 4.64 3.62 14.81
C LEU A 444 4.66 2.68 13.60
N ALA A 445 5.68 2.81 12.74
CA ALA A 445 5.80 2.00 11.53
C ALA A 445 6.29 0.58 11.81
N GLU A 446 7.31 0.45 12.65
CA GLU A 446 8.06 -0.79 12.87
C GLU A 446 7.57 -1.59 14.08
N ASN A 447 6.95 -0.92 15.05
CA ASN A 447 6.54 -1.51 16.33
C ASN A 447 7.73 -2.06 17.16
N TYR A 448 8.95 -1.59 16.88
CA TYR A 448 10.18 -1.96 17.59
C TYR A 448 11.03 -0.73 17.86
N ILE A 449 11.83 -0.78 18.90
CA ILE A 449 12.79 0.25 19.30
C ILE A 449 14.17 -0.23 18.88
N GLU A 450 14.84 0.53 18.03
CA GLU A 450 16.22 0.26 17.64
C GLU A 450 17.20 0.64 18.77
N THR A 451 18.21 -0.20 19.00
CA THR A 451 19.23 0.06 20.06
C THR A 451 20.41 0.90 19.56
N GLY A 452 20.39 1.36 18.32
CA GLY A 452 21.44 2.21 17.73
C GLY A 452 21.26 2.43 16.23
N GLN A 453 22.15 3.21 15.61
CA GLN A 453 22.07 3.52 14.16
C GLN A 453 22.16 2.28 13.26
N LYS A 454 23.03 1.31 13.60
CA LYS A 454 23.07 -0.03 12.99
C LYS A 454 22.62 -1.03 14.03
N SER A 455 21.34 -0.94 14.39
CA SER A 455 20.77 -1.77 15.46
C SER A 455 21.05 -3.24 15.22
N LYS A 456 21.75 -3.88 16.15
CA LYS A 456 21.99 -5.32 16.18
C LYS A 456 20.85 -6.09 16.83
N VAL A 457 20.14 -5.41 17.74
CA VAL A 457 19.01 -5.95 18.50
C VAL A 457 17.92 -4.89 18.54
N ASP A 458 16.72 -5.24 18.14
CA ASP A 458 15.53 -4.39 18.22
C ASP A 458 14.65 -4.87 19.39
N ILE A 459 14.19 -3.93 20.23
CA ILE A 459 13.35 -4.21 21.41
C ILE A 459 11.89 -4.06 21.03
N GLY A 460 11.08 -5.07 21.30
CA GLY A 460 9.64 -5.07 20.96
C GLY A 460 9.06 -6.48 20.80
N PRO A 461 7.89 -6.63 20.21
CA PRO A 461 6.99 -5.58 19.68
C PRO A 461 6.39 -4.71 20.80
N VAL A 462 6.39 -3.39 20.62
CA VAL A 462 5.93 -2.43 21.64
C VAL A 462 4.44 -2.60 21.95
N THR A 463 3.63 -2.87 20.94
CA THR A 463 2.19 -3.12 21.12
C THR A 463 1.87 -4.37 21.93
N SER A 464 2.85 -5.26 22.18
CA SER A 464 2.67 -6.47 22.98
C SER A 464 3.37 -6.38 24.36
N MET A 465 3.95 -5.22 24.70
CA MET A 465 4.61 -5.05 26.01
C MET A 465 3.62 -5.01 27.18
N LEU A 466 2.40 -4.57 26.93
CA LEU A 466 1.32 -4.52 27.92
C LEU A 466 0.08 -5.22 27.37
N SER A 467 -0.40 -6.21 28.08
CA SER A 467 -1.63 -6.93 27.76
C SER A 467 -2.40 -7.28 29.03
N ASN A 468 -3.61 -7.80 28.84
CA ASN A 468 -4.46 -8.25 29.94
C ASN A 468 -5.12 -9.58 29.57
N ASN A 469 -5.13 -10.53 30.50
CA ASN A 469 -5.88 -11.78 30.39
C ASN A 469 -6.44 -12.23 31.74
N PHE A 470 -7.33 -13.20 31.71
CA PHE A 470 -8.05 -13.64 32.91
C PHE A 470 -7.15 -14.25 33.98
N ILE A 471 -6.12 -14.99 33.58
CA ILE A 471 -5.19 -15.67 34.49
C ILE A 471 -4.23 -14.66 35.10
N ASP A 472 -3.59 -13.85 34.26
CA ASP A 472 -2.48 -12.98 34.68
C ASP A 472 -2.94 -11.61 35.19
N GLY A 473 -4.20 -11.22 34.91
CA GLY A 473 -4.61 -9.83 35.03
C GLY A 473 -3.74 -8.97 34.10
N LEU A 474 -3.16 -7.91 34.63
CA LEU A 474 -2.12 -7.16 33.92
C LEU A 474 -0.93 -8.08 33.65
N ARG A 475 -0.46 -8.05 32.42
CA ARG A 475 0.72 -8.78 31.95
C ARG A 475 1.70 -7.81 31.33
N THR A 476 2.92 -7.85 31.77
CA THR A 476 4.04 -7.13 31.17
C THR A 476 4.94 -8.09 30.41
N ARG A 477 5.38 -7.68 29.24
CA ARG A 477 6.25 -8.49 28.37
C ARG A 477 7.42 -7.64 27.90
N PHE A 478 8.62 -8.17 28.04
CA PHE A 478 9.84 -7.60 27.49
C PHE A 478 10.39 -8.56 26.46
N GLY A 479 10.55 -8.11 25.23
CA GLY A 479 10.99 -8.94 24.12
C GLY A 479 11.87 -8.18 23.14
N GLY A 480 12.44 -8.93 22.20
CA GLY A 480 13.29 -8.37 21.17
C GLY A 480 13.66 -9.39 20.11
N GLN A 481 14.36 -8.89 19.10
CA GLN A 481 14.90 -9.71 18.01
C GLN A 481 16.24 -9.16 17.56
N THR A 482 17.08 -10.06 17.03
CA THR A 482 18.32 -9.66 16.37
C THR A 482 18.05 -9.30 14.91
N THR A 483 18.90 -8.49 14.33
CA THR A 483 18.82 -8.05 12.94
C THR A 483 19.98 -8.60 12.12
N ALA A 484 19.95 -8.40 10.81
CA ALA A 484 21.03 -8.77 9.90
C ALA A 484 22.33 -7.99 10.16
N ASN A 485 22.29 -6.89 10.94
CA ASN A 485 23.49 -6.19 11.39
C ASN A 485 24.31 -6.99 12.43
N LEU A 486 23.69 -7.93 13.13
CA LEU A 486 24.41 -8.88 13.99
C LEU A 486 24.90 -10.09 13.22
N SER A 487 24.00 -10.74 12.47
CA SER A 487 24.31 -11.87 11.61
C SER A 487 23.33 -11.92 10.44
N ARG A 488 23.84 -12.17 9.24
CA ARG A 488 22.99 -12.28 8.04
C ARG A 488 22.38 -13.65 7.84
N HIS A 489 22.75 -14.62 8.70
CA HIS A 489 22.28 -16.00 8.62
C HIS A 489 21.63 -16.48 9.92
N LEU A 490 22.08 -16.01 11.09
CA LEU A 490 21.58 -16.48 12.37
C LEU A 490 20.83 -15.37 13.10
N PHE A 491 19.59 -15.65 13.46
CA PHE A 491 18.68 -14.71 14.10
C PHE A 491 18.09 -15.30 15.38
N TRP A 492 17.86 -14.42 16.36
CA TRP A 492 17.22 -14.74 17.63
C TRP A 492 16.03 -13.80 17.81
N LYS A 493 14.92 -14.37 18.29
CA LYS A 493 13.72 -13.62 18.66
C LYS A 493 13.15 -14.22 19.93
N GLY A 494 12.72 -13.40 20.87
CA GLY A 494 12.14 -13.94 22.07
C GLY A 494 11.59 -12.89 23.01
N TYR A 495 10.98 -13.36 24.10
CA TYR A 495 10.48 -12.53 25.18
C TYR A 495 10.44 -13.25 26.50
N ILE A 496 10.39 -12.45 27.57
CA ILE A 496 10.00 -12.86 28.91
C ILE A 496 8.79 -12.04 29.31
N ALA A 497 7.78 -12.68 29.90
CA ALA A 497 6.56 -12.00 30.35
C ALA A 497 6.22 -12.37 31.80
N ARG A 498 5.61 -11.44 32.51
CA ARG A 498 5.17 -11.60 33.90
C ARG A 498 3.68 -11.32 34.01
N GLY A 499 2.91 -12.28 34.50
CA GLY A 499 1.54 -12.10 34.98
C GLY A 499 1.55 -11.55 36.40
N TRP A 500 0.94 -10.41 36.60
CA TRP A 500 0.98 -9.77 37.95
C TRP A 500 -0.01 -10.38 38.95
N LYS A 501 -1.17 -10.87 38.47
CA LYS A 501 -2.15 -11.59 39.29
C LYS A 501 -1.72 -13.02 39.56
N SER A 502 -1.33 -13.75 38.51
CA SER A 502 -0.90 -15.18 38.65
C SER A 502 0.47 -15.34 39.27
N LYS A 503 1.29 -14.29 39.26
CA LYS A 503 2.73 -14.33 39.62
C LYS A 503 3.55 -15.31 38.77
N ASN A 504 3.01 -15.79 37.64
CA ASN A 504 3.72 -16.67 36.74
C ASN A 504 4.67 -15.90 35.81
N THR A 505 5.76 -16.54 35.47
CA THR A 505 6.73 -16.04 34.47
C THR A 505 6.69 -16.93 33.26
N TYR A 506 6.60 -16.29 32.09
CA TYR A 506 6.49 -16.95 30.78
C TYR A 506 7.68 -16.59 29.92
N TYR A 507 8.01 -17.42 28.96
CA TYR A 507 9.06 -17.14 28.00
C TYR A 507 8.74 -17.68 26.62
N SER A 508 9.36 -17.08 25.61
CA SER A 508 9.48 -17.61 24.26
C SER A 508 10.83 -17.27 23.69
N GLY A 509 11.49 -18.24 23.10
CA GLY A 509 12.77 -18.06 22.42
C GLY A 509 12.78 -18.84 21.11
N GLU A 510 13.08 -18.15 20.03
CA GLU A 510 13.21 -18.71 18.68
C GLU A 510 14.59 -18.38 18.14
N MET A 511 15.27 -19.40 17.63
CA MET A 511 16.50 -19.28 16.86
C MET A 511 16.22 -19.67 15.43
N THR A 512 16.54 -18.81 14.49
CA THR A 512 16.36 -19.06 13.05
C THR A 512 17.70 -19.00 12.33
N TRP A 513 18.04 -20.09 11.65
CA TRP A 513 19.15 -20.14 10.72
C TRP A 513 18.63 -20.01 9.30
N SER A 514 18.99 -18.91 8.63
CA SER A 514 18.65 -18.67 7.23
C SER A 514 19.76 -19.20 6.32
N LEU A 515 19.39 -20.10 5.42
CA LEU A 515 20.31 -20.70 4.44
C LEU A 515 20.72 -19.72 3.34
N ASN A 516 19.93 -18.65 3.15
CA ASN A 516 20.28 -17.54 2.27
C ASN A 516 20.57 -16.26 3.06
N ARG A 517 21.46 -15.44 2.52
CA ARG A 517 21.88 -14.19 3.13
C ARG A 517 20.70 -13.22 3.21
N LYS A 518 20.49 -12.60 4.35
CA LYS A 518 19.42 -11.61 4.61
C LYS A 518 19.99 -10.21 4.74
N LYS A 519 19.17 -9.21 4.37
CA LYS A 519 19.49 -7.79 4.49
C LYS A 519 18.95 -7.20 5.81
N TYR A 520 17.82 -7.70 6.29
CA TYR A 520 17.13 -7.16 7.48
C TYR A 520 16.78 -8.24 8.50
N THR A 521 15.88 -9.18 8.15
CA THR A 521 15.32 -10.17 9.06
C THR A 521 15.16 -11.53 8.36
N PRO A 522 14.97 -12.63 9.10
CA PRO A 522 14.75 -13.95 8.51
C PRO A 522 13.45 -14.05 7.71
N ASP A 523 12.50 -13.12 7.90
CA ASP A 523 11.20 -13.11 7.23
C ASP A 523 11.22 -12.58 5.79
N GLU A 524 12.37 -12.08 5.33
CA GLU A 524 12.53 -11.62 3.95
C GLU A 524 12.27 -12.72 2.93
N PHE A 525 11.59 -12.35 1.85
CA PHE A 525 11.39 -13.21 0.69
C PHE A 525 12.65 -13.28 -0.18
N PRO A 526 13.01 -14.46 -0.70
CA PRO A 526 12.46 -15.78 -0.38
C PRO A 526 13.01 -16.35 0.93
N LYS A 527 12.16 -17.00 1.72
CA LYS A 527 12.58 -17.69 2.94
C LYS A 527 13.26 -19.02 2.60
N ARG A 528 14.36 -19.32 3.28
CA ARG A 528 15.03 -20.62 3.31
C ARG A 528 15.58 -20.79 4.71
N ASN A 529 14.71 -21.17 5.64
CA ASN A 529 14.96 -21.05 7.07
C ASN A 529 14.80 -22.38 7.78
N ILE A 530 15.64 -22.61 8.79
CA ILE A 530 15.47 -23.64 9.82
C ILE A 530 15.29 -22.88 11.13
N SER A 531 14.19 -23.12 11.84
CA SER A 531 13.88 -22.44 13.12
C SER A 531 13.65 -23.46 14.23
N ILE A 532 14.17 -23.16 15.41
CA ILE A 532 13.91 -23.89 16.65
C ILE A 532 13.24 -22.93 17.61
N LEU A 533 12.06 -23.31 18.13
CA LEU A 533 11.26 -22.53 19.06
C LEU A 533 11.07 -23.28 20.36
N SER A 534 11.26 -22.60 21.49
CA SER A 534 10.86 -23.04 22.82
C SER A 534 9.98 -21.98 23.47
N THR A 535 8.80 -22.38 23.94
CA THR A 535 7.83 -21.45 24.54
C THR A 535 7.13 -22.10 25.72
N TYR A 536 6.99 -21.36 26.81
CA TYR A 536 6.05 -21.64 27.89
C TYR A 536 5.16 -20.41 28.08
N ASP A 537 3.84 -20.58 27.89
CA ASP A 537 2.90 -19.47 27.95
C ASP A 537 1.47 -19.95 28.25
N VAL A 538 0.51 -19.02 28.33
CA VAL A 538 -0.91 -19.24 28.55
C VAL A 538 -1.74 -18.72 27.35
N MET A 539 -2.76 -19.47 26.94
CA MET A 539 -3.68 -19.06 25.87
C MET A 539 -5.06 -19.70 26.07
N SER A 540 -6.08 -19.22 25.38
CA SER A 540 -7.32 -19.97 25.18
C SER A 540 -7.10 -21.02 24.08
N PRO A 541 -7.74 -22.21 24.16
CA PRO A 541 -7.66 -23.18 23.06
C PRO A 541 -8.05 -22.63 21.69
N SER A 542 -9.00 -21.71 21.61
CA SER A 542 -9.41 -21.02 20.38
C SER A 542 -8.35 -20.03 19.84
N ASP A 543 -7.40 -19.58 20.67
CA ASP A 543 -6.33 -18.65 20.25
C ASP A 543 -5.34 -19.32 19.28
N LYS A 544 -5.33 -20.68 19.17
CA LYS A 544 -4.57 -21.41 18.16
C LYS A 544 -4.94 -21.02 16.72
N PHE A 545 -6.13 -20.51 16.51
CA PHE A 545 -6.69 -20.13 15.22
C PHE A 545 -6.63 -18.62 14.93
N LEU A 546 -6.06 -17.83 15.86
CA LEU A 546 -5.92 -16.39 15.68
C LEU A 546 -4.86 -16.06 14.61
N SER A 547 -5.13 -15.03 13.84
CA SER A 547 -4.19 -14.48 12.85
C SER A 547 -3.25 -13.39 13.41
N SER A 548 -3.46 -12.97 14.67
CA SER A 548 -2.70 -11.90 15.34
C SER A 548 -2.10 -12.39 16.66
N ASP A 549 -1.06 -11.67 17.15
CA ASP A 549 -0.47 -11.93 18.48
C ASP A 549 -1.54 -11.69 19.56
N LYS A 550 -1.80 -12.70 20.39
CA LYS A 550 -2.77 -12.65 21.48
C LYS A 550 -2.47 -11.57 22.51
N ASP A 551 -1.19 -11.23 22.69
CA ASP A 551 -0.71 -10.23 23.64
C ASP A 551 -0.70 -8.80 23.07
N ASN A 552 -1.06 -8.61 21.79
CA ASN A 552 -1.20 -7.29 21.21
C ASN A 552 -2.25 -6.49 21.99
N VAL A 553 -1.93 -5.26 22.39
CA VAL A 553 -2.81 -4.40 23.19
C VAL A 553 -4.20 -4.24 22.59
N PHE A 554 -4.30 -4.13 21.25
CA PHE A 554 -5.60 -4.04 20.56
C PHE A 554 -6.38 -5.36 20.57
N SER A 555 -5.70 -6.50 20.58
CA SER A 555 -6.34 -7.82 20.68
C SER A 555 -6.69 -8.18 22.14
N SER A 556 -5.94 -7.66 23.09
CA SER A 556 -6.14 -7.92 24.53
C SER A 556 -7.29 -7.11 25.15
N TRP A 557 -7.71 -6.00 24.54
CA TRP A 557 -8.90 -5.26 24.93
C TRP A 557 -10.16 -5.97 24.41
N LYS A 558 -10.77 -6.76 25.31
CA LYS A 558 -11.88 -7.65 24.99
C LYS A 558 -13.17 -7.15 25.63
N TRP A 559 -14.28 -7.28 24.89
CA TRP A 559 -15.64 -7.00 25.42
C TRP A 559 -16.22 -8.18 26.20
N ALA A 560 -15.66 -9.40 26.01
CA ALA A 560 -16.07 -10.61 26.70
C ALA A 560 -14.98 -11.15 27.62
N LYS A 561 -15.38 -11.78 28.68
CA LYS A 561 -14.47 -12.47 29.60
C LYS A 561 -13.98 -13.77 28.97
N VAL A 562 -12.67 -13.93 28.81
CA VAL A 562 -12.02 -15.15 28.30
C VAL A 562 -11.41 -15.88 29.48
N ASP A 563 -12.22 -16.65 30.21
CA ASP A 563 -11.82 -17.35 31.42
C ASP A 563 -11.44 -18.83 31.19
N LYS A 564 -11.65 -19.36 30.01
CA LYS A 564 -11.30 -20.70 29.58
C LYS A 564 -9.92 -20.66 28.91
N MET A 565 -8.90 -21.01 29.65
CA MET A 565 -7.48 -20.88 29.23
C MET A 565 -6.71 -22.17 29.51
N MET A 566 -5.54 -22.29 28.96
CA MET A 566 -4.59 -23.38 29.22
C MET A 566 -3.17 -22.87 29.19
N PHE A 567 -2.33 -23.45 30.02
CA PHE A 567 -0.89 -23.35 29.89
C PHE A 567 -0.41 -24.29 28.80
N TYR A 568 0.61 -23.85 28.05
CA TYR A 568 1.25 -24.71 27.08
C TYR A 568 2.77 -24.58 27.14
N LYS A 569 3.44 -25.72 26.99
CA LYS A 569 4.89 -25.79 26.84
C LYS A 569 5.18 -26.42 25.48
N ARG A 570 5.77 -25.65 24.59
CA ARG A 570 5.96 -26.02 23.18
C ARG A 570 7.43 -26.00 22.81
N GLN A 571 7.86 -27.10 22.15
CA GLN A 571 9.10 -27.18 21.41
C GLN A 571 8.77 -27.43 19.94
N LYS A 572 9.35 -26.65 19.04
CA LYS A 572 9.03 -26.77 17.61
C LYS A 572 10.28 -26.58 16.76
N LEU A 573 10.50 -27.50 15.84
CA LEU A 573 11.47 -27.39 14.76
C LEU A 573 10.72 -27.11 13.47
N THR A 574 11.14 -26.12 12.68
CA THR A 574 10.50 -25.78 11.42
C THR A 574 11.55 -25.64 10.33
N PHE A 575 11.28 -26.23 9.17
CA PHE A 575 11.97 -25.98 7.92
C PHE A 575 11.01 -25.29 6.97
N GLU A 576 11.40 -24.13 6.41
CA GLU A 576 10.59 -23.34 5.51
C GLU A 576 11.39 -22.98 4.27
N ARG A 577 10.80 -23.22 3.09
CA ARG A 577 11.40 -22.91 1.79
C ARG A 577 10.40 -22.23 0.88
N GLU A 578 10.78 -21.09 0.35
CA GLU A 578 10.03 -20.33 -0.64
C GLU A 578 10.75 -20.29 -1.97
N GLU A 579 9.98 -20.41 -3.04
CA GLU A 579 10.46 -20.29 -4.40
C GLU A 579 9.94 -18.98 -5.05
N PRO A 580 10.76 -18.31 -5.88
CA PRO A 580 10.39 -17.04 -6.51
C PRO A 580 9.12 -17.10 -7.37
N TRP A 581 8.68 -18.28 -7.78
CA TRP A 581 7.47 -18.47 -8.59
C TRP A 581 6.19 -18.67 -7.76
N GLY A 582 6.27 -18.45 -6.44
CA GLY A 582 5.12 -18.40 -5.56
C GLY A 582 4.78 -19.69 -4.83
N LEU A 583 5.66 -20.70 -4.84
CA LEU A 583 5.52 -21.91 -4.01
C LEU A 583 6.27 -21.72 -2.68
N ARG A 584 5.57 -21.99 -1.59
CA ARG A 584 6.15 -22.09 -0.23
C ARG A 584 5.86 -23.48 0.31
N THR A 585 6.87 -24.14 0.84
CA THR A 585 6.76 -25.42 1.55
C THR A 585 7.27 -25.26 2.97
N MET A 586 6.55 -25.82 3.92
CA MET A 586 6.91 -25.82 5.34
C MET A 586 6.74 -27.22 5.91
N PHE A 587 7.77 -27.70 6.61
CA PHE A 587 7.72 -28.91 7.41
C PHE A 587 8.03 -28.54 8.85
N SER A 588 7.26 -29.06 9.80
CA SER A 588 7.56 -28.83 11.21
C SER A 588 7.29 -30.06 12.06
N ALA A 589 8.17 -30.27 13.05
CA ALA A 589 8.00 -31.20 14.14
C ALA A 589 7.75 -30.41 15.43
N LYS A 590 6.71 -30.74 16.16
CA LYS A 590 6.30 -30.05 17.38
C LYS A 590 5.98 -31.05 18.49
N THR A 591 6.47 -30.80 19.70
CA THR A 591 5.92 -31.38 20.92
C THR A 591 5.34 -30.28 21.79
N GLU A 592 4.13 -30.50 22.32
CA GLU A 592 3.39 -29.51 23.10
C GLU A 592 2.68 -30.18 24.28
N GLU A 593 3.00 -29.75 25.48
CA GLU A 593 2.27 -30.11 26.69
C GLU A 593 1.22 -29.04 26.95
N ASN A 594 -0.03 -29.45 27.14
CA ASN A 594 -1.17 -28.57 27.41
C ASN A 594 -1.74 -28.93 28.79
N GLU A 595 -2.01 -27.90 29.61
CA GLU A 595 -2.60 -28.04 30.94
C GLU A 595 -3.71 -27.00 31.13
N SER A 596 -4.89 -27.44 31.56
CA SER A 596 -6.05 -26.55 31.74
C SER A 596 -5.77 -25.46 32.77
N ALA A 597 -6.35 -24.31 32.56
CA ALA A 597 -6.30 -23.14 33.47
C ALA A 597 -7.62 -22.37 33.40
N GLY A 598 -7.89 -21.58 34.45
CA GLY A 598 -9.14 -20.82 34.54
C GLY A 598 -10.35 -21.70 34.80
N ASN A 599 -11.47 -21.38 34.15
CA ASN A 599 -12.76 -22.05 34.39
C ASN A 599 -12.95 -23.21 33.41
N MET A 600 -12.06 -24.21 33.49
CA MET A 600 -12.19 -25.47 32.73
C MET A 600 -11.95 -26.65 33.65
N GLN A 601 -12.56 -27.80 33.30
CA GLN A 601 -12.23 -29.06 33.93
C GLN A 601 -10.74 -29.34 33.76
N TYR A 602 -10.11 -29.92 34.78
CA TYR A 602 -8.69 -30.24 34.72
C TYR A 602 -8.39 -31.25 33.64
N PHE A 603 -7.43 -30.93 32.81
CA PHE A 603 -6.77 -31.85 31.90
C PHE A 603 -5.29 -31.52 31.78
N LYS A 604 -4.52 -32.56 31.48
CA LYS A 604 -3.12 -32.41 31.12
C LYS A 604 -2.80 -33.49 30.08
N PHE A 605 -2.28 -33.05 28.94
CA PHE A 605 -1.86 -33.98 27.88
C PHE A 605 -0.73 -33.39 27.06
N ARG A 606 -0.04 -34.26 26.35
CA ARG A 606 1.02 -33.87 25.42
C ARG A 606 0.69 -34.35 24.02
N THR A 607 1.04 -33.52 23.04
CA THR A 607 0.97 -33.89 21.62
C THR A 607 2.36 -33.86 21.01
N THR A 608 2.67 -34.81 20.15
CA THR A 608 3.84 -34.74 19.25
C THR A 608 3.34 -34.85 17.83
N GLU A 609 3.68 -33.86 17.03
CA GLU A 609 3.09 -33.65 15.72
C GLU A 609 4.15 -33.45 14.64
N LEU A 610 3.91 -34.03 13.48
CA LEU A 610 4.55 -33.65 12.22
C LEU A 610 3.55 -32.95 11.34
N ARG A 611 3.91 -31.77 10.83
CA ARG A 611 3.04 -30.98 9.93
C ARG A 611 3.78 -30.68 8.64
N ALA A 612 3.11 -30.92 7.52
CA ALA A 612 3.48 -30.47 6.20
C ALA A 612 2.47 -29.42 5.72
N GLU A 613 2.97 -28.32 5.13
CA GLU A 613 2.15 -27.25 4.57
C GLU A 613 2.72 -26.82 3.23
N ILE A 614 1.83 -26.64 2.26
CA ILE A 614 2.13 -26.10 0.94
C ILE A 614 1.25 -24.88 0.73
N GLU A 615 1.86 -23.75 0.38
CA GLU A 615 1.19 -22.55 -0.03
C GLU A 615 1.61 -22.23 -1.46
N TYR A 616 0.63 -21.96 -2.31
CA TYR A 616 0.86 -21.59 -3.70
C TYR A 616 0.17 -20.26 -4.04
N SER A 617 0.97 -19.29 -4.49
CA SER A 617 0.49 -17.98 -4.89
C SER A 617 1.11 -17.60 -6.25
N PRO A 618 0.54 -18.10 -7.38
CA PRO A 618 1.08 -17.89 -8.70
C PRO A 618 1.13 -16.40 -9.05
N GLY A 619 2.27 -15.95 -9.55
CA GLY A 619 2.50 -14.57 -9.94
C GLY A 619 2.60 -13.60 -8.76
N ALA A 620 2.70 -14.07 -7.51
CA ALA A 620 2.90 -13.20 -6.37
C ALA A 620 4.25 -12.47 -6.46
N LEU A 621 4.19 -11.15 -6.25
CA LEU A 621 5.36 -10.28 -6.15
C LEU A 621 5.48 -9.78 -4.72
N TYR A 622 6.66 -9.93 -4.15
CA TYR A 622 6.95 -9.49 -2.79
C TYR A 622 8.04 -8.44 -2.76
N VAL A 623 7.89 -7.53 -1.84
CA VAL A 623 8.88 -6.54 -1.49
C VAL A 623 9.23 -6.71 -0.03
N ASN A 624 10.53 -6.78 0.23
CA ASN A 624 11.06 -6.87 1.58
C ASN A 624 11.25 -5.47 2.16
N SER A 625 10.80 -5.29 3.38
CA SER A 625 11.16 -4.17 4.25
C SER A 625 11.81 -4.74 5.51
N LYS A 626 12.32 -3.89 6.37
CA LYS A 626 13.02 -4.34 7.59
C LYS A 626 12.16 -5.26 8.46
N MET A 627 10.88 -4.92 8.64
CA MET A 627 10.03 -5.63 9.61
C MET A 627 9.11 -6.69 8.99
N ARG A 628 8.78 -6.56 7.72
CA ARG A 628 7.89 -7.50 7.03
C ARG A 628 8.07 -7.41 5.52
N ARG A 629 7.54 -8.40 4.85
CA ARG A 629 7.40 -8.37 3.40
C ARG A 629 5.99 -7.96 3.01
N HIS A 630 5.89 -7.22 1.93
CA HIS A 630 4.61 -6.78 1.36
C HIS A 630 4.36 -7.50 0.04
N LYS A 631 3.16 -8.06 -0.10
CA LYS A 631 2.70 -8.58 -1.38
C LYS A 631 2.19 -7.41 -2.22
N VAL A 632 2.86 -7.13 -3.34
CA VAL A 632 2.54 -6.00 -4.22
C VAL A 632 1.25 -6.27 -4.98
N ASN A 633 1.15 -7.40 -5.67
CA ASN A 633 -0.06 -7.77 -6.41
C ASN A 633 -1.01 -8.58 -5.52
N ARG A 634 -1.85 -7.89 -4.78
CA ARG A 634 -2.81 -8.50 -3.82
C ARG A 634 -3.88 -9.35 -4.49
N GLU A 635 -3.95 -9.36 -5.82
CA GLU A 635 -4.92 -10.16 -6.59
C GLU A 635 -4.44 -11.58 -6.88
N ALA A 636 -3.13 -11.81 -6.82
CA ALA A 636 -2.61 -13.16 -6.93
C ALA A 636 -3.27 -14.03 -5.84
N PRO A 637 -3.90 -15.15 -6.20
CA PRO A 637 -4.55 -16.02 -5.23
C PRO A 637 -3.53 -16.56 -4.23
N ILE A 638 -4.01 -16.96 -3.05
CA ILE A 638 -3.22 -17.71 -2.09
C ILE A 638 -3.98 -19.00 -1.82
N ILE A 639 -3.38 -20.12 -2.13
CA ILE A 639 -3.95 -21.45 -1.93
C ILE A 639 -3.04 -22.18 -0.95
N THR A 640 -3.59 -22.61 0.19
CA THR A 640 -2.83 -23.31 1.23
C THR A 640 -3.46 -24.67 1.49
N LEU A 641 -2.62 -25.69 1.59
CA LEU A 641 -3.00 -27.03 2.03
C LEU A 641 -2.02 -27.47 3.11
N SER A 642 -2.53 -27.98 4.22
CA SER A 642 -1.70 -28.51 5.29
C SER A 642 -2.27 -29.81 5.85
N HIS A 643 -1.36 -30.67 6.29
CA HIS A 643 -1.69 -31.90 6.99
C HIS A 643 -0.83 -32.05 8.23
N THR A 644 -1.46 -32.35 9.35
CA THR A 644 -0.81 -32.60 10.64
C THR A 644 -1.05 -34.04 11.06
N TYR A 645 0.01 -34.74 11.43
CA TYR A 645 -0.01 -36.06 11.96
C TYR A 645 0.47 -36.07 13.41
N GLY A 646 -0.43 -36.34 14.35
CA GLY A 646 -0.11 -36.55 15.76
C GLY A 646 0.33 -37.99 15.99
N ILE A 647 1.41 -38.20 16.77
CA ILE A 647 2.06 -39.47 16.99
C ILE A 647 2.04 -39.79 18.48
N GLU A 648 1.31 -40.84 18.85
CA GLU A 648 1.29 -41.38 20.20
C GLU A 648 2.63 -42.04 20.54
N GLY A 649 3.06 -41.93 21.79
CA GLY A 649 4.30 -42.54 22.32
C GLY A 649 5.58 -41.75 21.99
N LEU A 650 5.65 -41.05 20.84
CA LEU A 650 6.81 -40.27 20.44
C LEU A 650 6.98 -39.05 21.35
N LEU A 651 8.12 -38.89 22.01
CA LEU A 651 8.42 -37.82 22.98
C LEU A 651 7.30 -37.62 24.01
N GLY A 652 6.56 -38.68 24.34
CA GLY A 652 5.45 -38.67 25.31
C GLY A 652 4.15 -38.08 24.75
N GLY A 653 3.91 -38.18 23.44
CA GLY A 653 2.63 -37.84 22.83
C GLY A 653 1.53 -38.81 23.25
N ASP A 654 0.37 -38.28 23.64
CA ASP A 654 -0.73 -39.07 24.19
C ASP A 654 -1.75 -39.54 23.12
N TYR A 655 -1.70 -38.97 21.91
CA TYR A 655 -2.74 -39.21 20.91
C TYR A 655 -2.17 -39.39 19.51
N THR A 656 -2.78 -40.35 18.76
CA THR A 656 -2.60 -40.46 17.31
C THR A 656 -3.77 -39.79 16.60
N TYR A 657 -3.48 -38.79 15.74
CA TYR A 657 -4.51 -38.09 15.00
C TYR A 657 -4.04 -37.49 13.69
N HIS A 658 -4.96 -37.25 12.80
CA HIS A 658 -4.76 -36.57 11.52
C HIS A 658 -5.65 -35.35 11.44
N TYR A 659 -5.06 -34.21 11.10
CA TYR A 659 -5.80 -32.96 10.83
C TYR A 659 -5.41 -32.42 9.48
N THR A 660 -6.39 -32.21 8.61
CA THR A 660 -6.19 -31.65 7.27
C THR A 660 -6.89 -30.32 7.17
N GLU A 661 -6.23 -29.30 6.66
CA GLU A 661 -6.79 -27.97 6.45
C GLU A 661 -6.41 -27.43 5.08
N ALA A 662 -7.38 -26.81 4.41
CA ALA A 662 -7.17 -26.10 3.17
C ALA A 662 -7.76 -24.68 3.26
N SER A 663 -7.11 -23.72 2.60
CA SER A 663 -7.66 -22.37 2.48
C SER A 663 -7.35 -21.76 1.12
N VAL A 664 -8.24 -20.87 0.68
CA VAL A 664 -8.10 -20.11 -0.56
C VAL A 664 -8.47 -18.65 -0.29
N PHE A 665 -7.57 -17.76 -0.63
CA PHE A 665 -7.85 -16.33 -0.71
C PHE A 665 -7.79 -15.87 -2.16
N LYS A 666 -8.78 -15.06 -2.58
CA LYS A 666 -8.78 -14.42 -3.89
C LYS A 666 -9.46 -13.05 -3.82
N ARG A 667 -8.85 -12.08 -4.47
CA ARG A 667 -9.40 -10.74 -4.71
C ARG A 667 -9.93 -10.64 -6.13
N PHE A 668 -11.12 -10.08 -6.27
CA PHE A 668 -11.78 -9.80 -7.53
C PHE A 668 -12.08 -8.30 -7.63
N TRP A 669 -11.89 -7.74 -8.82
CA TRP A 669 -12.29 -6.37 -9.13
C TRP A 669 -13.53 -6.35 -10.03
N PHE A 670 -14.50 -5.51 -9.68
CA PHE A 670 -15.74 -5.32 -10.41
C PHE A 670 -15.82 -3.91 -11.00
N GLY A 671 -14.80 -3.51 -11.75
CA GLY A 671 -14.72 -2.18 -12.35
C GLY A 671 -14.96 -1.08 -11.32
N SER A 672 -15.88 -0.17 -11.60
CA SER A 672 -16.23 0.95 -10.71
C SER A 672 -17.03 0.57 -9.45
N TRP A 673 -17.40 -0.70 -9.28
CA TRP A 673 -18.06 -1.22 -8.07
C TRP A 673 -17.08 -1.72 -7.01
N GLY A 674 -15.79 -1.45 -7.21
CA GLY A 674 -14.75 -1.77 -6.26
C GLY A 674 -14.30 -3.23 -6.31
N ARG A 675 -13.97 -3.78 -5.15
CA ARG A 675 -13.35 -5.10 -5.04
C ARG A 675 -14.04 -5.99 -4.03
N ILE A 676 -13.98 -7.29 -4.30
CA ILE A 676 -14.41 -8.35 -3.39
C ILE A 676 -13.18 -9.14 -2.96
N ASP A 677 -12.98 -9.26 -1.65
CA ASP A 677 -12.04 -10.18 -1.05
C ASP A 677 -12.81 -11.41 -0.55
N LEU A 678 -12.46 -12.56 -1.06
CA LEU A 678 -13.04 -13.85 -0.67
C LEU A 678 -11.97 -14.71 -0.02
N TYR A 679 -12.22 -15.16 1.21
CA TYR A 679 -11.38 -16.10 1.93
C TYR A 679 -12.22 -17.29 2.37
N THR A 680 -11.86 -18.46 1.89
CA THR A 680 -12.50 -19.72 2.26
C THR A 680 -11.50 -20.61 2.95
N ARG A 681 -11.93 -21.26 4.04
CA ARG A 681 -11.11 -22.20 4.81
C ARG A 681 -11.95 -23.41 5.18
N ALA A 682 -11.38 -24.60 5.04
CA ALA A 682 -12.00 -25.86 5.42
C ALA A 682 -11.02 -26.73 6.20
N GLY A 683 -11.52 -27.45 7.20
CA GLY A 683 -10.68 -28.32 8.00
C GLY A 683 -11.44 -29.56 8.48
N VAL A 684 -10.68 -30.64 8.65
CA VAL A 684 -11.20 -31.92 9.15
C VAL A 684 -10.22 -32.55 10.13
N GLN A 685 -10.72 -32.85 11.32
CA GLN A 685 -10.09 -33.70 12.33
C GLN A 685 -10.59 -35.13 12.15
N TRP A 686 -9.71 -36.02 11.70
CA TRP A 686 -10.10 -37.34 11.26
C TRP A 686 -10.31 -38.35 12.40
N ASN A 687 -9.67 -38.13 13.56
CA ASN A 687 -9.66 -39.07 14.67
C ASN A 687 -10.52 -38.60 15.84
N GLN A 688 -10.74 -39.49 16.81
CA GLN A 688 -11.23 -39.10 18.11
C GLN A 688 -10.12 -38.37 18.88
N VAL A 689 -10.43 -37.18 19.39
CA VAL A 689 -9.46 -36.33 20.10
C VAL A 689 -10.12 -35.56 21.25
N PRO A 690 -9.35 -35.11 22.26
CA PRO A 690 -9.88 -34.23 23.28
C PRO A 690 -10.22 -32.83 22.67
N PHE A 691 -11.21 -32.14 23.29
CA PHE A 691 -11.76 -30.91 22.72
C PHE A 691 -10.70 -29.82 22.39
N PRO A 692 -9.56 -29.68 23.10
CA PRO A 692 -8.57 -28.65 22.70
C PRO A 692 -7.90 -28.92 21.35
N LEU A 693 -8.08 -30.12 20.78
CA LEU A 693 -7.59 -30.50 19.44
C LEU A 693 -8.70 -30.46 18.38
N LEU A 694 -9.94 -30.15 18.75
CA LEU A 694 -11.06 -29.96 17.81
C LEU A 694 -10.94 -28.64 17.05
N CYS A 695 -11.67 -28.52 15.98
CA CYS A 695 -11.76 -27.31 15.16
C CYS A 695 -12.67 -26.27 15.85
N MET A 696 -12.10 -25.16 16.23
CA MET A 696 -12.83 -24.04 16.80
C MET A 696 -12.78 -22.84 15.84
N PRO A 697 -13.88 -22.09 15.69
CA PRO A 697 -13.85 -20.86 14.91
C PRO A 697 -12.93 -19.83 15.54
N ALA A 698 -12.18 -19.11 14.74
CA ALA A 698 -11.39 -17.98 15.21
C ALA A 698 -12.34 -16.85 15.65
N SER A 699 -12.41 -16.59 16.95
CA SER A 699 -13.32 -15.60 17.56
C SER A 699 -12.60 -14.31 17.86
N ASN A 700 -13.11 -13.19 17.36
CA ASN A 700 -12.63 -11.85 17.69
C ASN A 700 -13.43 -11.28 18.85
N LEU A 701 -12.89 -11.34 20.04
CA LEU A 701 -13.52 -10.80 21.24
C LEU A 701 -13.03 -9.38 21.59
N SER A 702 -12.17 -8.78 20.77
CA SER A 702 -11.68 -7.40 20.98
C SER A 702 -12.66 -6.37 20.40
N TYR A 703 -12.47 -5.10 20.81
CA TYR A 703 -13.21 -3.97 20.21
C TYR A 703 -12.74 -3.64 18.79
N PHE A 704 -11.59 -4.17 18.37
CA PHE A 704 -11.01 -3.91 17.07
C PHE A 704 -11.36 -5.00 16.06
N SER A 705 -11.54 -4.61 14.81
CA SER A 705 -11.79 -5.54 13.71
C SER A 705 -10.49 -6.30 13.34
N HIS A 706 -10.59 -7.61 13.24
CA HIS A 706 -9.50 -8.48 12.80
C HIS A 706 -9.92 -9.27 11.54
N LYS A 707 -8.98 -9.44 10.61
CA LYS A 707 -9.24 -10.18 9.38
C LYS A 707 -9.46 -11.67 9.66
N HIS A 708 -10.38 -12.27 8.93
CA HIS A 708 -10.64 -13.72 8.92
C HIS A 708 -11.08 -14.30 10.27
N MET A 709 -11.59 -13.47 11.17
CA MET A 709 -12.12 -13.86 12.48
C MET A 709 -13.59 -13.49 12.60
N PHE A 710 -14.38 -14.33 13.28
CA PHE A 710 -15.78 -14.05 13.58
C PHE A 710 -15.90 -13.06 14.72
N ASN A 711 -16.74 -12.03 14.55
CA ASN A 711 -16.86 -10.92 15.50
C ASN A 711 -17.87 -11.17 16.64
N LEU A 712 -18.81 -12.08 16.45
CA LEU A 712 -19.92 -12.32 17.38
C LEU A 712 -20.02 -13.76 17.88
N ILE A 713 -19.11 -14.65 17.50
CA ILE A 713 -18.93 -15.96 18.11
C ILE A 713 -18.17 -15.77 19.43
N ASN A 714 -18.66 -16.34 20.53
CA ASN A 714 -17.99 -16.27 21.81
C ASN A 714 -16.81 -17.27 21.89
N ASN A 715 -15.97 -17.10 22.92
CA ASN A 715 -14.84 -17.98 23.16
C ASN A 715 -15.31 -19.42 23.36
N MET A 716 -14.84 -20.34 22.49
CA MET A 716 -15.16 -21.77 22.53
C MET A 716 -16.67 -22.07 22.41
N GLU A 717 -17.45 -21.18 21.75
CA GLU A 717 -18.89 -21.37 21.61
C GLU A 717 -19.24 -22.60 20.75
N PHE A 718 -18.48 -22.85 19.67
CA PHE A 718 -18.71 -23.99 18.77
C PHE A 718 -17.54 -24.95 18.79
N MET A 719 -17.83 -26.26 18.89
CA MET A 719 -16.89 -27.36 18.77
C MET A 719 -17.24 -28.22 17.57
N ASN A 720 -16.32 -28.35 16.65
CA ASN A 720 -16.51 -29.09 15.42
C ASN A 720 -15.31 -30.01 15.17
N ASP A 721 -15.51 -31.13 14.49
CA ASP A 721 -14.39 -31.92 13.96
C ASP A 721 -14.19 -31.70 12.45
N ARG A 722 -15.14 -31.01 11.80
CA ARG A 722 -15.05 -30.55 10.41
C ARG A 722 -15.77 -29.25 10.25
N PHE A 723 -15.22 -28.38 9.42
CA PHE A 723 -15.81 -27.06 9.17
C PHE A 723 -15.47 -26.54 7.78
N VAL A 724 -16.34 -25.64 7.32
CA VAL A 724 -16.09 -24.73 6.19
C VAL A 724 -16.42 -23.33 6.65
N SER A 725 -15.53 -22.40 6.47
CA SER A 725 -15.75 -20.97 6.73
C SER A 725 -15.53 -20.14 5.47
N VAL A 726 -16.36 -19.14 5.30
CA VAL A 726 -16.28 -18.18 4.20
C VAL A 726 -16.29 -16.77 4.78
N ASP A 727 -15.32 -15.96 4.41
CA ASP A 727 -15.25 -14.53 4.73
C ASP A 727 -15.33 -13.77 3.41
N PHE A 728 -16.43 -13.09 3.20
CA PHE A 728 -16.72 -12.25 2.05
C PHE A 728 -16.67 -10.79 2.47
N ASN A 729 -15.90 -9.97 1.78
CA ASN A 729 -15.81 -8.54 2.03
C ASN A 729 -15.85 -7.78 0.71
N TRP A 730 -16.89 -7.00 0.50
CA TRP A 730 -17.09 -6.15 -0.67
C TRP A 730 -16.84 -4.69 -0.30
N ASP A 731 -15.72 -4.16 -0.76
CA ASP A 731 -15.31 -2.78 -0.62
C ASP A 731 -15.76 -2.03 -1.89
N MET A 732 -16.79 -1.22 -1.78
CA MET A 732 -17.40 -0.50 -2.91
C MET A 732 -16.64 0.74 -3.33
N GLN A 733 -15.56 1.11 -2.62
CA GLN A 733 -14.66 2.23 -2.96
C GLN A 733 -15.39 3.58 -3.07
N GLY A 734 -16.41 3.82 -2.25
CA GLY A 734 -17.17 5.06 -2.27
C GLY A 734 -18.21 5.16 -3.40
N LYS A 735 -18.53 4.06 -4.07
CA LYS A 735 -19.49 4.07 -5.21
C LYS A 735 -20.85 4.69 -4.88
N ILE A 736 -21.32 4.51 -3.65
CA ILE A 736 -22.56 5.09 -3.16
C ILE A 736 -22.27 6.43 -2.48
N PHE A 737 -21.32 6.47 -1.56
CA PHE A 737 -21.04 7.65 -0.73
C PHE A 737 -20.55 8.85 -1.53
N ASN A 738 -19.78 8.66 -2.60
CA ASN A 738 -19.30 9.73 -3.47
C ASN A 738 -20.43 10.39 -4.30
N ARG A 739 -21.62 9.78 -4.36
CA ARG A 739 -22.80 10.36 -4.99
C ARG A 739 -23.57 11.29 -4.06
N ILE A 740 -23.33 11.23 -2.75
CA ILE A 740 -23.99 12.06 -1.74
C ILE A 740 -23.07 13.26 -1.46
N PRO A 741 -23.48 14.51 -1.81
CA PRO A 741 -22.59 15.68 -1.81
C PRO A 741 -21.87 15.96 -0.49
N LEU A 742 -22.53 15.77 0.65
CA LEU A 742 -21.96 15.97 1.98
C LEU A 742 -20.96 14.85 2.34
N ILE A 743 -21.34 13.60 2.12
CA ILE A 743 -20.50 12.43 2.46
C ILE A 743 -19.26 12.37 1.57
N ARG A 744 -19.38 12.76 0.30
CA ARG A 744 -18.25 12.82 -0.63
C ARG A 744 -17.11 13.70 -0.10
N ARG A 745 -17.42 14.81 0.58
CA ARG A 745 -16.39 15.70 1.16
C ARG A 745 -15.61 15.05 2.31
N LEU A 746 -16.17 14.02 2.93
CA LEU A 746 -15.54 13.28 4.01
C LEU A 746 -14.63 12.15 3.50
N HIS A 747 -14.65 11.85 2.19
CA HIS A 747 -13.89 10.75 1.56
C HIS A 747 -14.15 9.38 2.20
N TRP A 748 -15.33 9.20 2.80
CA TRP A 748 -15.72 7.94 3.42
C TRP A 748 -16.08 6.89 2.37
N ARG A 749 -15.78 5.64 2.67
CA ARG A 749 -16.01 4.50 1.79
C ARG A 749 -16.81 3.44 2.50
N GLU A 750 -17.88 3.03 1.86
CA GLU A 750 -18.73 1.96 2.34
C GLU A 750 -18.17 0.59 1.99
N TYR A 751 -18.43 -0.38 2.86
CA TYR A 751 -18.20 -1.78 2.57
C TYR A 751 -19.23 -2.67 3.24
N ILE A 752 -19.43 -3.86 2.67
CA ILE A 752 -20.32 -4.90 3.18
C ILE A 752 -19.48 -6.15 3.42
N GLY A 753 -19.63 -6.74 4.60
CA GLY A 753 -19.03 -8.02 4.94
C GLY A 753 -20.10 -9.08 5.23
N ALA A 754 -19.78 -10.31 4.91
CA ALA A 754 -20.56 -11.48 5.31
C ALA A 754 -19.60 -12.61 5.69
N LYS A 755 -19.85 -13.23 6.83
CA LYS A 755 -19.07 -14.40 7.26
C LYS A 755 -19.99 -15.56 7.55
N MET A 756 -19.63 -16.72 7.05
CA MET A 756 -20.34 -17.96 7.22
C MET A 756 -19.43 -19.00 7.88
N LEU A 757 -19.98 -19.77 8.79
CA LEU A 757 -19.35 -20.96 9.34
C LEU A 757 -20.37 -22.11 9.23
N TRP A 758 -20.02 -23.12 8.48
CA TRP A 758 -20.62 -24.44 8.55
C TRP A 758 -19.71 -25.33 9.39
N GLY A 759 -20.27 -26.10 10.30
CA GLY A 759 -19.51 -27.01 11.15
C GLY A 759 -20.34 -28.18 11.60
N ALA A 760 -19.68 -29.28 11.86
CA ALA A 760 -20.30 -30.49 12.39
C ALA A 760 -19.35 -31.20 13.36
N LEU A 761 -19.94 -31.89 14.32
CA LEU A 761 -19.24 -32.79 15.23
C LEU A 761 -19.74 -34.21 15.03
N SER A 762 -18.85 -35.14 14.68
CA SER A 762 -19.21 -36.53 14.57
C SER A 762 -19.42 -37.17 15.94
N ASP A 763 -20.23 -38.23 15.97
CA ASP A 763 -20.58 -38.95 17.20
C ASP A 763 -19.34 -39.40 17.99
N LYS A 764 -18.25 -39.79 17.30
CA LYS A 764 -17.00 -40.25 17.94
C LYS A 764 -16.33 -39.17 18.79
N ASN A 765 -16.57 -37.90 18.49
CA ASN A 765 -15.97 -36.73 19.20
C ASN A 765 -16.95 -36.06 20.18
N ASN A 766 -18.16 -36.58 20.30
CA ASN A 766 -19.15 -36.04 21.22
C ASN A 766 -19.04 -36.76 22.60
N PRO A 767 -18.55 -36.10 23.66
CA PRO A 767 -18.35 -36.74 24.97
C PRO A 767 -19.62 -37.08 25.70
N TYR A 768 -20.79 -36.58 25.23
CA TYR A 768 -22.05 -36.75 25.90
C TYR A 768 -22.87 -37.96 25.38
N LEU A 769 -22.40 -38.64 24.36
CA LEU A 769 -23.04 -39.84 23.86
C LEU A 769 -22.67 -41.07 24.71
N GLN A 770 -23.64 -41.92 24.98
CA GLN A 770 -23.49 -43.11 25.81
C GLN A 770 -22.37 -44.06 25.27
N GLN A 771 -22.25 -44.16 23.96
CA GLN A 771 -21.17 -44.95 23.31
C GLN A 771 -19.77 -44.48 23.62
N ASN A 772 -19.61 -43.26 24.10
CA ASN A 772 -18.33 -42.65 24.42
C ASN A 772 -18.09 -42.48 25.92
N SER A 773 -18.99 -43.02 26.77
CA SER A 773 -18.87 -42.93 28.25
C SER A 773 -17.54 -43.43 28.80
N ASP A 774 -16.98 -44.46 28.19
CA ASP A 774 -15.75 -45.10 28.62
C ASP A 774 -14.50 -44.58 27.90
N SER A 775 -14.64 -43.56 27.06
CA SER A 775 -13.52 -43.01 26.31
C SER A 775 -12.55 -42.28 27.24
N LYS A 776 -11.32 -42.74 27.24
CA LYS A 776 -10.18 -42.11 27.96
C LYS A 776 -9.63 -40.89 27.18
N VAL A 777 -10.03 -40.71 25.95
CA VAL A 777 -9.55 -39.62 25.05
C VAL A 777 -10.41 -38.38 25.20
N LEU A 778 -11.72 -38.56 25.35
CA LEU A 778 -12.65 -37.42 25.37
C LEU A 778 -12.64 -36.71 26.72
N ILE A 779 -12.70 -35.41 26.66
CA ILE A 779 -12.85 -34.51 27.80
C ILE A 779 -14.17 -33.76 27.62
N ALA A 780 -14.96 -33.63 28.70
CA ALA A 780 -16.21 -32.86 28.66
C ALA A 780 -15.96 -31.42 28.15
N PHE A 781 -16.90 -30.97 27.33
CA PHE A 781 -16.78 -29.60 26.79
C PHE A 781 -16.96 -28.58 27.90
N PRO A 782 -16.26 -27.46 27.80
CA PRO A 782 -16.45 -26.36 28.74
C PRO A 782 -17.89 -25.86 28.73
N GLU A 783 -18.33 -25.32 29.87
CA GLU A 783 -19.64 -24.68 29.93
C GLU A 783 -19.88 -23.67 28.81
N GLN A 784 -21.13 -23.54 28.38
CA GLN A 784 -21.53 -22.63 27.30
C GLN A 784 -21.00 -23.00 25.90
N THR A 785 -20.47 -24.20 25.73
CA THR A 785 -20.19 -24.76 24.40
C THR A 785 -21.47 -25.31 23.77
N ARG A 786 -21.60 -25.09 22.46
CA ARG A 786 -22.76 -25.51 21.66
C ARG A 786 -22.30 -26.41 20.52
N LEU A 787 -23.13 -27.39 20.17
CA LEU A 787 -22.95 -28.14 18.93
C LEU A 787 -23.67 -27.39 17.80
N MET A 788 -23.04 -27.35 16.66
CA MET A 788 -23.65 -26.78 15.45
C MET A 788 -24.65 -27.80 14.86
N ASN A 789 -25.75 -27.29 14.37
CA ASN A 789 -26.63 -28.10 13.51
C ASN A 789 -26.03 -28.12 12.09
N PRO A 790 -25.69 -29.31 11.53
CA PRO A 790 -25.11 -29.40 10.19
C PRO A 790 -25.97 -28.79 9.07
N ASP A 791 -27.29 -28.67 9.28
CA ASP A 791 -28.21 -28.12 8.29
C ASP A 791 -28.32 -26.60 8.35
N ILE A 792 -27.77 -25.96 9.42
CA ILE A 792 -27.94 -24.54 9.65
C ILE A 792 -26.54 -23.91 9.86
N PRO A 793 -25.90 -23.34 8.80
CA PRO A 793 -24.65 -22.63 8.97
C PRO A 793 -24.84 -21.35 9.80
N TYR A 794 -23.84 -21.00 10.58
CA TYR A 794 -23.78 -19.72 11.29
C TYR A 794 -23.49 -18.57 10.31
N TRP A 795 -24.13 -17.41 10.52
CA TRP A 795 -23.94 -16.22 9.72
C TRP A 795 -23.78 -14.96 10.57
N GLU A 796 -22.85 -14.11 10.15
CA GLU A 796 -22.80 -12.71 10.58
C GLU A 796 -22.65 -11.80 9.36
N ILE A 797 -23.34 -10.68 9.38
CA ILE A 797 -23.27 -9.66 8.33
C ILE A 797 -22.76 -8.38 8.95
N SER A 798 -21.91 -7.68 8.22
CA SER A 798 -21.36 -6.40 8.64
C SER A 798 -21.58 -5.31 7.60
N LEU A 799 -21.80 -4.10 8.10
CA LEU A 799 -21.83 -2.87 7.33
C LEU A 799 -20.78 -1.93 7.92
N GLY A 800 -19.92 -1.41 7.10
CA GLY A 800 -18.84 -0.60 7.60
C GLY A 800 -18.54 0.61 6.75
N ILE A 801 -17.89 1.55 7.41
CA ILE A 801 -17.35 2.78 6.83
C ILE A 801 -15.84 2.76 7.03
N ARG A 802 -15.11 2.96 5.95
CA ARG A 802 -13.64 3.08 5.92
C ARG A 802 -13.21 4.49 5.56
N SER A 803 -11.91 4.75 5.64
CA SER A 803 -11.30 6.04 5.32
C SER A 803 -11.82 7.21 6.16
N ILE A 804 -12.35 6.96 7.35
CA ILE A 804 -12.66 8.00 8.33
C ILE A 804 -11.30 8.60 8.73
N PHE A 805 -11.11 9.91 8.53
CA PHE A 805 -9.81 10.57 8.62
C PHE A 805 -8.70 9.81 7.86
N ARG A 806 -9.05 9.18 6.71
CA ARG A 806 -8.20 8.41 5.79
C ARG A 806 -7.68 7.05 6.27
N PHE A 807 -7.75 6.72 7.56
CA PHE A 807 -7.17 5.49 8.11
C PHE A 807 -8.04 4.74 9.13
N PHE A 808 -9.06 5.37 9.71
CA PHE A 808 -9.98 4.68 10.61
C PHE A 808 -11.09 3.98 9.85
N GLN A 809 -11.57 2.91 10.45
CA GLN A 809 -12.80 2.24 10.03
C GLN A 809 -13.71 1.95 11.22
N VAL A 810 -15.00 1.99 10.98
CA VAL A 810 -16.05 1.59 11.92
C VAL A 810 -16.91 0.56 11.21
N GLU A 811 -17.19 -0.54 11.89
CA GLU A 811 -17.94 -1.67 11.36
C GLU A 811 -19.06 -2.04 12.35
N TYR A 812 -20.30 -2.03 11.89
CA TYR A 812 -21.42 -2.61 12.60
C TYR A 812 -21.61 -4.05 12.15
N VAL A 813 -21.63 -4.98 13.10
CA VAL A 813 -21.79 -6.41 12.84
C VAL A 813 -23.04 -6.93 13.49
N ARG A 814 -23.80 -7.75 12.78
CA ARG A 814 -25.02 -8.41 13.25
C ARG A 814 -24.94 -9.92 13.06
N ARG A 815 -25.23 -10.64 14.12
CA ARG A 815 -25.42 -12.10 14.14
C ARG A 815 -26.81 -12.43 13.63
N MET A 816 -26.90 -13.30 12.62
CA MET A 816 -28.15 -13.57 11.92
C MET A 816 -28.95 -14.74 12.53
N ASN A 817 -28.24 -15.76 13.01
CA ASN A 817 -28.87 -16.98 13.58
C ASN A 817 -28.12 -17.45 14.83
N TYR A 818 -28.52 -18.61 15.39
CA TYR A 818 -28.03 -19.13 16.68
C TYR A 818 -28.20 -18.10 17.80
N ASN A 819 -29.35 -17.38 17.79
CA ASN A 819 -29.63 -16.33 18.76
C ASN A 819 -30.28 -16.84 20.04
N ASP A 820 -30.79 -18.09 20.05
CA ASP A 820 -31.32 -18.75 21.21
C ASP A 820 -30.19 -19.10 22.18
N ASN A 821 -30.38 -18.82 23.46
CA ASN A 821 -29.40 -19.07 24.52
C ASN A 821 -27.99 -18.54 24.18
N ARG A 822 -27.92 -17.43 23.43
CA ARG A 822 -26.65 -16.85 23.06
C ARG A 822 -25.91 -16.33 24.30
N ILE A 823 -24.59 -16.43 24.23
CA ILE A 823 -23.71 -16.01 25.31
C ILE A 823 -23.17 -14.61 25.05
N GLY A 824 -23.04 -14.26 23.75
CA GLY A 824 -22.51 -12.99 23.30
C GLY A 824 -23.58 -12.02 22.78
N PRO A 825 -23.20 -10.81 22.38
CA PRO A 825 -24.12 -9.82 21.82
C PRO A 825 -24.63 -10.25 20.45
N LYS A 826 -25.88 -9.85 20.13
CA LYS A 826 -26.45 -10.04 18.79
C LYS A 826 -25.86 -9.06 17.78
N ASN A 827 -25.47 -7.90 18.26
CA ASN A 827 -24.92 -6.80 17.47
C ASN A 827 -23.66 -6.26 18.16
N SER A 828 -22.73 -5.75 17.39
CA SER A 828 -21.56 -5.07 17.93
C SER A 828 -21.02 -4.05 16.95
N VAL A 829 -20.33 -3.05 17.49
CA VAL A 829 -19.54 -2.10 16.71
C VAL A 829 -18.07 -2.45 16.88
N ARG A 830 -17.33 -2.49 15.78
CA ARG A 830 -15.87 -2.71 15.75
C ARG A 830 -15.17 -1.51 15.19
N LEU A 831 -14.04 -1.21 15.77
CA LEU A 831 -13.13 -0.19 15.28
C LEU A 831 -11.98 -0.84 14.51
N GLY A 832 -11.35 -0.14 13.61
CA GLY A 832 -10.19 -0.64 12.93
C GLY A 832 -9.32 0.47 12.35
N PHE A 833 -8.10 0.09 12.04
CA PHE A 833 -7.15 0.94 11.34
C PHE A 833 -6.82 0.26 10.01
N THR A 834 -6.97 0.99 8.94
CA THR A 834 -6.68 0.48 7.60
C THR A 834 -6.01 1.56 6.78
N LEU A 835 -4.72 1.39 6.53
CA LEU A 835 -4.02 2.17 5.50
C LEU A 835 -4.32 1.48 4.16
N MET A 836 -5.24 2.03 3.40
CA MET A 836 -5.57 1.59 2.04
C MET A 836 -5.33 2.74 1.07
N PHE A 837 -4.54 2.46 0.08
CA PHE A 837 -4.34 3.30 -1.08
C PHE A 837 -5.31 2.90 -2.17
#